data_70bcd5c81882c0dc92959cf2dc2cd599
#
_entry.id   70bcd5c81882c0dc92959cf2dc2cd599
#
_cell.length_a   1.000
_cell.length_b   1.000
_cell.length_c   1.000
_cell.angle_alpha   90.00
_cell.angle_beta   90.00
_cell.angle_gamma   90.00
#
_symmetry.space_group_name_H-M   'P 1'
#
loop_
_entity.id
_entity.type
_entity.pdbx_description
1 polymer ?
#
loop_
_entity_poly.entity_id
_entity_poly.type
_entity_poly.pdbx_seq_one_letter_code
_entity_poly.pdbx_strand_id
1 'polypeptide(L)'
;MKKIQLFLTLLLCMVFASADAQQNWNFASMSQADKDLCAADANWVLGTDRYCYTKELTEAALVANGVELSYAKGLKFTASAPSDNTEGKAKIRLNYGSSRMELNGTNVTIIIPGLTAGQTVTVSCMTGKNGVARGLNVTNLTPVSGSFNSISTEKQTNVGTVTADGDVQLSTSAGMYVYSIEVGDGGGTEPVNPSTGSNVAMNLNKNQMRVTLNTNDVKYYNTENVSSVNINGGNITVNPANGNAADVYEGNVKNLAFAKAKDGGQSGDIDSPAGAVQISESKGWLESVYAKWTPYSGAESYNVYCNDKKIDEQLIRLYPSFVRADVLGLAAGTYNLKVVAVDKDGNEIAGSASTVSNLQVKNYSREGFAHFHSKSVGVGAYNNDGTLKKGAKVFYVTAKTAKIISTEVKGAGTCTGIQAIIDGYQKGEDKTPIAFRFIGLVKKDNLDKVSSSSEGLQIKGKSEYSEMNMTFEGVGDDATVHGFGFLCRYAKGVEFRNFAIMRCMDDCISLDTRNAEIWIHNMDFFYGPNGGGDHAKGDGTVDLKDDSQYLTFSYNRFWDTGKSSLCGMKSETQPNYITYHHNWFDHCDSRCPRVRTMSVHVWNNYFDYVAKYGVGSTTGSSVFVENNYFRGTNRPMMSSQQGTDATGDGTFSGEKGGIIKSFGNVFAENSKYFSFITYQKNNTSFDAYEASSRDEQIPASVKALVGGTSYDNFDTNSSLMYSYAADAAEDVPAIVTGFYGAGRINHGDFTWTFEDIDGHNSASYAYDTKLGSALDNYKTTLVKVYGEGGSSTETGSGSGSGETGGETGGETGGTETGGSTGTPEGTVLCTFTGKTPSSSIFTVTGNYSTSKGTATIDGNVYDTCVKMESSTSIDFTLSESKKVTIYFADTETASIKIDGTKKKGSESSYTETLAAGAHKLTKADSRNVFGIKLEPVE
;
A
#
# COMPACT_ATOMS: atom_id res chain seq x y z
N MET A 1 -41.88 24.37 -26.63
CA MET A 1 -41.42 23.76 -25.34
C MET A 1 -40.19 22.86 -25.44
N LYS A 2 -39.89 22.26 -26.59
CA LYS A 2 -38.65 21.39 -26.72
C LYS A 2 -37.33 22.15 -26.93
N LYS A 3 -37.34 23.44 -27.23
CA LYS A 3 -36.11 24.26 -27.39
C LYS A 3 -35.65 24.97 -26.10
N ILE A 4 -36.52 25.04 -25.08
CA ILE A 4 -36.17 25.66 -23.78
C ILE A 4 -35.58 24.62 -22.85
N GLN A 5 -35.95 23.34 -22.96
CA GLN A 5 -35.30 22.27 -22.18
C GLN A 5 -33.87 21.98 -22.63
N LEU A 6 -33.52 22.13 -23.90
CA LEU A 6 -32.16 21.93 -24.38
C LEU A 6 -31.21 23.06 -23.94
N PHE A 7 -31.75 24.29 -23.72
CA PHE A 7 -30.93 25.41 -23.23
C PHE A 7 -30.70 25.36 -21.70
N LEU A 8 -31.64 24.80 -20.95
CA LEU A 8 -31.47 24.61 -19.49
C LEU A 8 -30.55 23.41 -19.17
N THR A 9 -30.54 22.40 -20.03
CA THR A 9 -29.63 21.25 -19.86
C THR A 9 -28.19 21.60 -20.27
N LEU A 10 -28.00 22.53 -21.21
CA LEU A 10 -26.66 23.06 -21.55
C LEU A 10 -26.15 24.07 -20.52
N LEU A 11 -27.04 24.77 -19.79
CA LEU A 11 -26.64 25.74 -18.76
C LEU A 11 -26.39 25.07 -17.41
N LEU A 12 -26.88 23.83 -17.18
CA LEU A 12 -26.62 23.06 -15.95
C LEU A 12 -25.39 22.16 -16.08
N CYS A 13 -24.81 21.97 -17.27
CA CYS A 13 -23.54 21.30 -17.52
C CYS A 13 -22.32 22.24 -17.55
N MET A 14 -22.47 23.50 -17.23
CA MET A 14 -21.37 24.48 -17.16
C MET A 14 -20.95 24.84 -15.72
N VAL A 15 -21.43 24.10 -14.72
CA VAL A 15 -20.94 24.23 -13.35
C VAL A 15 -20.50 22.87 -12.87
N PHE A 16 -19.20 22.70 -12.71
CA PHE A 16 -18.37 21.53 -12.31
C PHE A 16 -17.67 20.82 -13.49
N ALA A 17 -16.84 21.60 -14.21
CA ALA A 17 -15.57 21.09 -14.69
C ALA A 17 -14.51 22.05 -14.13
N SER A 18 -14.15 21.90 -12.86
CA SER A 18 -12.79 22.18 -12.43
C SER A 18 -11.93 21.15 -13.16
N ALA A 19 -11.41 21.53 -14.33
CA ALA A 19 -10.25 20.84 -14.84
C ALA A 19 -9.21 20.95 -13.72
N ASP A 20 -8.72 19.81 -13.21
CA ASP A 20 -7.55 19.78 -12.37
C ASP A 20 -6.43 20.44 -13.17
N ALA A 21 -6.17 21.73 -12.90
CA ALA A 21 -5.08 22.45 -13.52
C ALA A 21 -3.81 21.79 -13.03
N GLN A 22 -2.93 21.41 -13.94
CA GLN A 22 -1.61 20.92 -13.58
C GLN A 22 -0.96 21.97 -12.67
N GLN A 23 -0.54 21.55 -11.47
CA GLN A 23 0.03 22.45 -10.48
C GLN A 23 1.53 22.69 -10.67
N ASN A 24 2.19 21.88 -11.50
CA ASN A 24 3.62 21.96 -11.79
C ASN A 24 3.88 21.87 -13.29
N TRP A 25 4.60 22.85 -13.83
CA TRP A 25 4.98 22.91 -15.25
C TRP A 25 6.49 22.97 -15.39
N ASN A 26 7.05 22.05 -16.14
CA ASN A 26 8.47 22.01 -16.46
C ASN A 26 8.66 22.15 -17.97
N PHE A 27 9.33 23.20 -18.39
CA PHE A 27 9.56 23.51 -19.82
C PHE A 27 10.86 22.89 -20.35
N ALA A 28 11.41 21.91 -19.69
CA ALA A 28 12.66 21.25 -20.08
C ALA A 28 12.50 20.36 -21.30
N SER A 29 11.34 19.79 -21.52
CA SER A 29 11.07 18.88 -22.63
C SER A 29 9.67 19.07 -23.20
N MET A 30 9.46 18.63 -24.40
CA MET A 30 8.19 18.58 -25.12
C MET A 30 7.96 17.17 -25.61
N SER A 31 6.78 16.62 -25.37
CA SER A 31 6.44 15.27 -25.82
C SER A 31 6.48 15.16 -27.35
N GLN A 32 6.74 13.98 -27.89
CA GLN A 32 6.72 13.78 -29.33
C GLN A 32 5.33 14.10 -29.90
N ALA A 33 4.25 13.74 -29.16
CA ALA A 33 2.89 14.08 -29.56
C ALA A 33 2.66 15.59 -29.68
N ASP A 34 3.14 16.40 -28.71
CA ASP A 34 3.06 17.86 -28.79
C ASP A 34 3.88 18.40 -29.97
N LYS A 35 5.06 17.86 -30.24
CA LYS A 35 5.89 18.24 -31.38
C LYS A 35 5.18 17.99 -32.71
N ASP A 36 4.56 16.82 -32.84
CA ASP A 36 3.81 16.43 -34.05
C ASP A 36 2.58 17.32 -34.26
N LEU A 37 1.86 17.67 -33.20
CA LEU A 37 0.76 18.62 -33.23
C LEU A 37 1.22 20.01 -33.70
N CYS A 38 2.31 20.53 -33.13
CA CYS A 38 2.85 21.84 -33.51
C CYS A 38 3.37 21.83 -34.95
N ALA A 39 4.03 20.76 -35.40
CA ALA A 39 4.53 20.64 -36.77
C ALA A 39 3.41 20.61 -37.82
N ALA A 40 2.23 20.16 -37.44
CA ALA A 40 1.05 20.07 -38.30
C ALA A 40 0.13 21.29 -38.25
N ASP A 41 0.36 22.27 -37.36
CA ASP A 41 -0.49 23.46 -37.20
C ASP A 41 0.19 24.72 -37.74
N ALA A 42 -0.44 25.42 -38.66
CA ALA A 42 0.06 26.67 -39.31
C ALA A 42 0.28 27.84 -38.31
N ASN A 43 -0.26 27.80 -37.11
CA ASN A 43 0.00 28.79 -36.07
C ASN A 43 1.34 28.55 -35.35
N TRP A 44 2.01 27.41 -35.63
CA TRP A 44 3.32 27.06 -35.12
C TRP A 44 4.35 26.99 -36.24
N VAL A 45 5.52 27.49 -35.97
CA VAL A 45 6.67 27.41 -36.90
C VAL A 45 7.82 26.76 -36.18
N LEU A 46 8.39 25.71 -36.82
CA LEU A 46 9.61 25.09 -36.33
C LEU A 46 10.82 25.94 -36.72
N GLY A 47 11.53 26.46 -35.75
CA GLY A 47 12.86 27.06 -35.90
C GLY A 47 13.96 26.02 -35.83
N THR A 48 15.22 26.47 -35.78
CA THR A 48 16.41 25.59 -35.79
C THR A 48 16.42 24.60 -34.61
N ASP A 49 15.98 25.06 -33.43
CA ASP A 49 16.03 24.35 -32.16
C ASP A 49 14.79 24.61 -31.28
N ARG A 50 13.71 25.13 -31.89
CA ARG A 50 12.56 25.60 -31.14
C ARG A 50 11.25 25.59 -31.94
N TYR A 51 10.13 25.43 -31.25
CA TYR A 51 8.78 25.64 -31.77
C TYR A 51 8.30 27.04 -31.41
N CYS A 52 7.91 27.83 -32.38
CA CYS A 52 7.52 29.23 -32.26
C CYS A 52 6.01 29.40 -32.51
N TYR A 53 5.28 29.88 -31.51
CA TYR A 53 3.87 30.25 -31.66
C TYR A 53 3.72 31.61 -32.29
N THR A 54 3.07 31.70 -33.44
CA THR A 54 3.02 32.88 -34.28
C THR A 54 1.65 33.56 -34.33
N LYS A 55 0.66 33.07 -33.63
CA LYS A 55 -0.68 33.64 -33.52
C LYS A 55 -0.81 34.50 -32.27
N GLU A 56 -1.72 35.49 -32.31
CA GLU A 56 -2.12 36.30 -31.16
C GLU A 56 -2.93 35.45 -30.16
N LEU A 57 -2.66 35.63 -28.89
CA LEU A 57 -3.37 34.99 -27.77
C LEU A 57 -3.95 36.06 -26.84
N THR A 58 -5.21 35.88 -26.47
CA THR A 58 -5.88 36.69 -25.45
C THR A 58 -6.49 35.74 -24.45
N GLU A 59 -5.83 35.55 -23.29
CA GLU A 59 -6.23 34.62 -22.22
C GLU A 59 -6.60 33.22 -22.71
N ALA A 60 -5.78 32.68 -23.58
CA ALA A 60 -6.01 31.39 -24.19
C ALA A 60 -4.88 30.39 -23.86
N ALA A 61 -5.21 29.09 -23.82
CA ALA A 61 -4.24 28.01 -23.71
C ALA A 61 -3.37 27.91 -24.98
N LEU A 62 -2.20 27.28 -24.87
CA LEU A 62 -1.40 26.93 -26.03
C LEU A 62 -1.99 25.69 -26.69
N VAL A 63 -2.50 25.84 -27.89
CA VAL A 63 -3.23 24.82 -28.65
C VAL A 63 -2.57 24.59 -29.99
N ALA A 64 -2.46 23.33 -30.42
CA ALA A 64 -2.11 22.97 -31.79
C ALA A 64 -3.13 21.95 -32.33
N ASN A 65 -3.63 22.18 -33.55
CA ASN A 65 -4.71 21.38 -34.15
C ASN A 65 -5.93 21.16 -33.24
N GLY A 66 -6.30 22.17 -32.45
CA GLY A 66 -7.44 22.08 -31.52
C GLY A 66 -7.18 21.31 -30.23
N VAL A 67 -5.95 20.83 -30.00
CA VAL A 67 -5.53 20.09 -28.79
C VAL A 67 -4.65 20.98 -27.93
N GLU A 68 -4.92 21.07 -26.65
CA GLU A 68 -4.08 21.77 -25.68
C GLU A 68 -2.77 21.01 -25.47
N LEU A 69 -1.65 21.73 -25.56
CA LEU A 69 -0.32 21.11 -25.46
C LEU A 69 -0.01 20.67 -24.02
N SER A 70 0.46 19.45 -23.87
CA SER A 70 0.61 18.79 -22.56
C SER A 70 1.59 19.51 -21.64
N TYR A 71 2.68 20.06 -22.15
CA TYR A 71 3.70 20.75 -21.36
C TYR A 71 3.25 22.07 -20.73
N ALA A 72 2.15 22.66 -21.20
CA ALA A 72 1.58 23.92 -20.70
C ALA A 72 0.10 23.78 -20.31
N LYS A 73 -0.38 22.56 -20.16
CA LYS A 73 -1.78 22.24 -19.90
C LYS A 73 -2.29 22.94 -18.64
N GLY A 74 -3.44 23.62 -18.76
CA GLY A 74 -4.04 24.40 -17.67
C GLY A 74 -3.53 25.83 -17.53
N LEU A 75 -2.41 26.20 -18.17
CA LEU A 75 -1.98 27.60 -18.25
C LEU A 75 -2.72 28.37 -19.37
N LYS A 76 -2.94 29.66 -19.15
CA LYS A 76 -3.38 30.56 -20.20
C LYS A 76 -2.30 31.59 -20.51
N PHE A 77 -2.37 32.17 -21.68
CA PHE A 77 -1.36 33.10 -22.17
C PHE A 77 -2.02 34.32 -22.85
N THR A 78 -1.36 35.45 -22.69
CA THR A 78 -1.64 36.64 -23.50
C THR A 78 -0.38 37.02 -24.25
N ALA A 79 -0.45 37.10 -25.56
CA ALA A 79 0.69 37.48 -26.41
C ALA A 79 0.20 38.01 -27.78
N SER A 80 0.82 39.04 -28.27
CA SER A 80 0.60 39.55 -29.63
C SER A 80 1.60 38.89 -30.60
N ALA A 81 1.11 38.42 -31.74
CA ALA A 81 1.91 37.87 -32.81
C ALA A 81 2.68 38.99 -33.58
N PRO A 82 3.84 38.66 -34.17
CA PRO A 82 4.51 39.56 -35.09
C PRO A 82 3.77 39.66 -36.42
N SER A 83 3.97 40.75 -37.14
CA SER A 83 3.27 40.97 -38.39
C SER A 83 3.68 40.03 -39.54
N ASP A 84 4.86 39.40 -39.45
CA ASP A 84 5.43 38.53 -40.49
C ASP A 84 5.57 37.08 -40.09
N ASN A 85 5.11 36.69 -38.92
CA ASN A 85 5.10 35.30 -38.39
C ASN A 85 6.46 34.58 -38.51
N THR A 86 7.57 35.26 -38.29
CA THR A 86 8.90 34.66 -38.34
C THR A 86 9.40 34.21 -36.97
N GLU A 87 10.29 33.24 -36.95
CA GLU A 87 10.92 32.71 -35.70
C GLU A 87 11.49 33.85 -34.86
N GLY A 88 12.18 34.81 -35.49
CA GLY A 88 12.83 35.92 -34.80
C GLY A 88 11.91 36.88 -34.10
N LYS A 89 10.62 36.89 -34.43
CA LYS A 89 9.62 37.81 -33.90
C LYS A 89 8.53 37.17 -33.07
N ALA A 90 8.40 35.83 -33.06
CA ALA A 90 7.40 35.14 -32.27
C ALA A 90 7.53 35.48 -30.78
N LYS A 91 6.37 35.73 -30.13
CA LYS A 91 6.30 36.12 -28.71
C LYS A 91 6.49 34.99 -27.75
N ILE A 92 6.05 33.79 -28.11
CA ILE A 92 6.21 32.56 -27.32
C ILE A 92 6.99 31.55 -28.17
N ARG A 93 8.08 31.05 -27.59
CA ARG A 93 8.91 30.02 -28.20
C ARG A 93 9.25 28.94 -27.16
N LEU A 94 9.07 27.71 -27.53
CA LEU A 94 9.55 26.59 -26.75
C LEU A 94 10.89 26.12 -27.32
N ASN A 95 11.96 26.40 -26.59
CA ASN A 95 13.31 26.04 -26.97
C ASN A 95 13.70 24.70 -26.36
N TYR A 96 13.56 23.63 -27.13
CA TYR A 96 13.86 22.27 -26.67
C TYR A 96 15.38 21.99 -26.62
N GLY A 97 16.20 22.73 -27.40
CA GLY A 97 17.69 22.66 -27.31
C GLY A 97 18.25 23.29 -26.03
N SER A 98 17.49 24.20 -25.39
CA SER A 98 17.89 24.88 -24.13
C SER A 98 16.94 24.62 -22.97
N SER A 99 16.01 23.69 -23.10
CA SER A 99 15.10 23.22 -22.05
C SER A 99 14.33 24.33 -21.35
N ARG A 100 13.68 25.22 -22.11
CA ARG A 100 13.00 26.40 -21.56
C ARG A 100 11.92 26.97 -22.49
N MET A 101 10.97 27.68 -21.92
CA MET A 101 10.07 28.56 -22.65
C MET A 101 10.72 29.96 -22.78
N GLU A 102 10.71 30.52 -23.97
CA GLU A 102 11.19 31.87 -24.26
C GLU A 102 10.00 32.81 -24.49
N LEU A 103 9.83 33.79 -23.62
CA LEU A 103 8.84 34.85 -23.71
C LEU A 103 9.51 36.12 -24.29
N ASN A 104 9.14 36.47 -25.52
CA ASN A 104 9.90 37.47 -26.29
C ASN A 104 9.18 38.81 -26.39
N GLY A 105 9.64 39.82 -25.66
CA GLY A 105 9.11 41.18 -25.66
C GLY A 105 8.42 41.56 -24.36
N THR A 106 7.69 42.66 -24.41
CA THR A 106 6.93 43.22 -23.28
C THR A 106 5.49 42.69 -23.27
N ASN A 107 4.90 42.55 -22.08
CA ASN A 107 3.50 42.11 -21.89
C ASN A 107 3.17 40.75 -22.54
N VAL A 108 4.14 39.84 -22.54
CA VAL A 108 3.84 38.44 -22.75
C VAL A 108 3.53 37.86 -21.39
N THR A 109 2.32 37.37 -21.18
CA THR A 109 1.82 36.99 -19.84
C THR A 109 1.52 35.52 -19.79
N ILE A 110 1.96 34.87 -18.73
CA ILE A 110 1.50 33.55 -18.30
C ILE A 110 0.45 33.78 -17.22
N ILE A 111 -0.68 33.11 -17.33
CA ILE A 111 -1.79 33.15 -16.37
C ILE A 111 -1.94 31.76 -15.78
N ILE A 112 -1.89 31.66 -14.46
CA ILE A 112 -2.13 30.44 -13.68
C ILE A 112 -3.51 30.53 -13.07
N PRO A 113 -4.51 29.80 -13.60
CA PRO A 113 -5.91 30.01 -13.21
C PRO A 113 -6.27 29.41 -11.85
N GLY A 114 -7.18 30.05 -11.14
CA GLY A 114 -7.97 29.47 -10.06
C GLY A 114 -7.19 29.11 -8.79
N LEU A 115 -6.11 29.83 -8.47
CA LEU A 115 -5.35 29.62 -7.26
C LEU A 115 -6.08 30.14 -6.01
N THR A 116 -5.77 29.54 -4.85
CA THR A 116 -6.34 29.94 -3.56
C THR A 116 -5.35 30.85 -2.80
N ALA A 117 -5.86 31.85 -2.08
CA ALA A 117 -5.07 32.71 -1.22
C ALA A 117 -4.21 31.89 -0.26
N GLY A 118 -2.93 32.28 -0.15
CA GLY A 118 -1.95 31.56 0.67
C GLY A 118 -1.15 30.50 -0.09
N GLN A 119 -1.57 30.02 -1.24
CA GLN A 119 -0.75 29.12 -2.06
C GLN A 119 0.55 29.83 -2.50
N THR A 120 1.61 29.04 -2.71
CA THR A 120 2.89 29.55 -3.18
C THR A 120 3.07 29.28 -4.66
N VAL A 121 3.62 30.26 -5.39
CA VAL A 121 4.01 30.10 -6.81
C VAL A 121 5.52 30.28 -6.89
N THR A 122 6.19 29.23 -7.33
CA THR A 122 7.65 29.20 -7.55
C THR A 122 7.95 29.29 -9.04
N VAL A 123 8.77 30.24 -9.45
CA VAL A 123 9.13 30.46 -10.87
C VAL A 123 10.63 30.41 -11.06
N SER A 124 11.10 29.43 -11.82
CA SER A 124 12.50 29.33 -12.23
C SER A 124 12.70 30.04 -13.57
N CYS A 125 13.47 31.13 -13.59
CA CYS A 125 13.62 31.98 -14.78
C CYS A 125 14.95 32.74 -14.84
N MET A 126 15.25 33.32 -16.00
CA MET A 126 16.34 34.26 -16.22
C MET A 126 16.00 35.28 -17.29
N THR A 127 16.74 36.39 -17.38
CA THR A 127 16.56 37.36 -18.46
C THR A 127 17.01 36.81 -19.82
N GLY A 128 16.32 37.19 -20.86
CA GLY A 128 16.64 36.84 -22.25
C GLY A 128 17.76 37.68 -22.89
N LYS A 129 18.50 38.50 -22.13
CA LYS A 129 19.60 39.31 -22.65
C LYS A 129 20.74 39.42 -21.63
N ASN A 130 21.93 39.03 -22.04
CA ASN A 130 23.13 39.08 -21.21
C ASN A 130 23.43 40.51 -20.66
N GLY A 131 23.73 40.60 -19.40
CA GLY A 131 24.14 41.82 -18.73
C GLY A 131 23.04 42.82 -18.41
N VAL A 132 21.79 42.48 -18.63
CA VAL A 132 20.62 43.38 -18.39
C VAL A 132 19.58 42.67 -17.54
N ALA A 133 19.37 43.14 -16.31
CA ALA A 133 18.27 42.66 -15.47
C ALA A 133 16.93 43.12 -16.03
N ARG A 134 15.89 42.25 -15.92
CA ARG A 134 14.53 42.49 -16.39
C ARG A 134 13.52 42.00 -15.39
N GLY A 135 12.27 42.48 -15.46
CA GLY A 135 11.24 42.10 -14.50
C GLY A 135 10.15 41.23 -15.09
N LEU A 136 9.58 40.39 -14.23
CA LEU A 136 8.29 39.79 -14.34
C LEU A 136 7.34 40.57 -13.44
N ASN A 137 6.41 41.34 -14.05
CA ASN A 137 5.35 42.01 -13.29
C ASN A 137 4.34 40.93 -12.85
N VAL A 138 4.09 40.83 -11.55
CA VAL A 138 3.20 39.83 -10.98
C VAL A 138 1.91 40.46 -10.51
N THR A 139 0.77 39.77 -10.73
CA THR A 139 -0.55 40.16 -10.24
C THR A 139 -1.10 39.03 -9.40
N ASN A 140 -1.77 39.36 -8.29
CA ASN A 140 -2.30 38.44 -7.31
C ASN A 140 -1.21 37.55 -6.66
N LEU A 141 0.01 38.06 -6.59
CA LEU A 141 1.15 37.37 -6.01
C LEU A 141 2.06 38.36 -5.25
N THR A 142 2.31 38.09 -3.97
CA THR A 142 3.27 38.86 -3.18
C THR A 142 4.62 38.11 -3.19
N PRO A 143 5.72 38.72 -3.66
CA PRO A 143 7.05 38.11 -3.64
C PRO A 143 7.48 37.74 -2.22
N VAL A 144 8.00 36.51 -2.03
CA VAL A 144 8.51 35.99 -0.77
C VAL A 144 10.04 35.83 -0.83
N SER A 145 10.57 35.28 -1.92
CA SER A 145 12.00 35.15 -2.13
C SER A 145 12.37 35.37 -3.60
N GLY A 146 13.62 35.73 -3.86
CA GLY A 146 14.06 36.16 -5.17
C GLY A 146 13.57 37.58 -5.50
N SER A 147 13.70 38.01 -6.75
CA SER A 147 13.25 39.32 -7.20
C SER A 147 12.53 39.20 -8.54
N PHE A 148 11.20 39.27 -8.52
CA PHE A 148 10.41 39.29 -9.75
C PHE A 148 10.66 40.57 -10.57
N ASN A 149 11.01 41.67 -9.93
CA ASN A 149 11.24 42.97 -10.60
C ASN A 149 12.64 43.15 -11.20
N SER A 150 13.60 42.30 -10.81
CA SER A 150 14.98 42.37 -11.28
C SER A 150 15.59 40.98 -11.42
N ILE A 151 15.22 40.30 -12.50
CA ILE A 151 15.71 38.95 -12.83
C ILE A 151 17.06 39.05 -13.53
N SER A 152 18.04 38.32 -13.02
CA SER A 152 19.44 38.34 -13.50
C SER A 152 19.62 37.55 -14.80
N THR A 153 20.85 37.61 -15.33
CA THR A 153 21.30 36.81 -16.48
C THR A 153 21.60 35.36 -16.14
N GLU A 154 21.58 35.01 -14.85
CA GLU A 154 21.74 33.64 -14.37
C GLU A 154 20.37 33.09 -14.01
N LYS A 155 20.19 31.76 -14.14
CA LYS A 155 18.96 31.10 -13.77
C LYS A 155 18.73 31.27 -12.25
N GLN A 156 17.59 31.81 -11.89
CA GLN A 156 17.20 32.04 -10.49
C GLN A 156 15.79 31.53 -10.23
N THR A 157 15.50 31.22 -9.00
CA THR A 157 14.17 30.84 -8.52
C THR A 157 13.54 31.98 -7.75
N ASN A 158 12.32 32.33 -8.08
CA ASN A 158 11.53 33.39 -7.44
C ASN A 158 10.26 32.77 -6.87
N VAL A 159 9.94 33.04 -5.61
CA VAL A 159 8.76 32.52 -4.92
C VAL A 159 7.86 33.68 -4.50
N GLY A 160 6.57 33.52 -4.72
CA GLY A 160 5.55 34.43 -4.24
C GLY A 160 4.37 33.70 -3.61
N THR A 161 3.64 34.37 -2.72
CA THR A 161 2.40 33.89 -2.12
C THR A 161 1.20 34.52 -2.79
N VAL A 162 0.19 33.72 -3.11
CA VAL A 162 -1.08 34.16 -3.70
C VAL A 162 -1.83 35.02 -2.67
N THR A 163 -2.25 36.23 -3.08
CA THR A 163 -2.82 37.23 -2.16
C THR A 163 -4.34 37.10 -1.99
N ALA A 164 -5.03 36.60 -3.00
CA ALA A 164 -6.49 36.39 -3.00
C ALA A 164 -6.84 35.23 -3.92
N ASP A 165 -7.97 34.56 -3.69
CA ASP A 165 -8.48 33.53 -4.59
C ASP A 165 -8.65 34.10 -6.01
N GLY A 166 -8.15 33.37 -7.01
CA GLY A 166 -8.23 33.77 -8.41
C GLY A 166 -6.94 33.51 -9.18
N ASP A 167 -6.85 34.12 -10.36
CA ASP A 167 -5.75 33.90 -11.30
C ASP A 167 -4.50 34.69 -10.88
N VAL A 168 -3.34 34.04 -10.97
CA VAL A 168 -2.02 34.69 -10.85
C VAL A 168 -1.49 35.01 -12.25
N GLN A 169 -0.99 36.23 -12.48
CA GLN A 169 -0.41 36.63 -13.75
C GLN A 169 1.08 36.96 -13.60
N LEU A 170 1.87 36.46 -14.54
CA LEU A 170 3.30 36.71 -14.67
C LEU A 170 3.58 37.36 -16.01
N SER A 171 3.73 38.70 -16.04
CA SER A 171 3.84 39.47 -17.27
C SER A 171 5.25 40.02 -17.48
N THR A 172 5.83 39.83 -18.65
CA THR A 172 7.20 40.23 -18.97
C THR A 172 7.35 41.71 -19.18
N SER A 173 8.35 42.34 -18.55
CA SER A 173 8.76 43.72 -18.90
C SER A 173 9.64 43.77 -20.16
N ALA A 174 10.28 42.64 -20.50
CA ALA A 174 11.07 42.42 -21.72
C ALA A 174 11.33 40.91 -21.87
N GLY A 175 12.06 40.47 -22.87
CA GLY A 175 12.30 39.02 -23.13
C GLY A 175 12.84 38.26 -21.91
N MET A 176 12.18 37.13 -21.57
CA MET A 176 12.45 36.30 -20.43
C MET A 176 12.54 34.82 -20.85
N TYR A 177 13.27 34.04 -20.10
CA TYR A 177 13.36 32.59 -20.20
C TYR A 177 12.79 31.98 -18.93
N VAL A 178 11.77 31.12 -19.05
CA VAL A 178 11.12 30.42 -17.96
C VAL A 178 11.39 28.93 -18.08
N TYR A 179 11.88 28.30 -17.03
CA TYR A 179 12.26 26.89 -16.98
C TYR A 179 11.20 26.02 -16.31
N SER A 180 10.60 26.52 -15.22
CA SER A 180 9.53 25.83 -14.52
C SER A 180 8.64 26.81 -13.76
N ILE A 181 7.40 26.38 -13.52
CA ILE A 181 6.44 27.00 -12.60
C ILE A 181 5.88 25.89 -11.72
N GLU A 182 5.89 26.11 -10.41
CA GLU A 182 5.32 25.20 -9.42
C GLU A 182 4.31 25.93 -8.56
N VAL A 183 3.18 25.28 -8.26
CA VAL A 183 2.20 25.77 -7.29
C VAL A 183 2.20 24.83 -6.09
N GLY A 184 2.49 25.36 -4.90
CA GLY A 184 2.48 24.66 -3.63
C GLY A 184 1.30 25.05 -2.76
N ASP A 185 0.85 24.13 -1.91
CA ASP A 185 -0.20 24.39 -0.93
C ASP A 185 0.30 25.39 0.12
N GLY A 186 -0.41 26.49 0.27
CA GLY A 186 -0.05 27.58 1.16
C GLY A 186 -0.33 27.24 2.62
N GLY A 187 0.72 26.91 3.37
CA GLY A 187 0.69 27.03 4.84
C GLY A 187 1.11 28.45 5.22
N GLY A 188 0.19 29.25 5.74
CA GLY A 188 0.42 30.64 6.03
C GLY A 188 1.56 30.89 7.02
N THR A 189 2.52 31.74 6.61
CA THR A 189 3.45 32.39 7.50
C THR A 189 3.61 33.86 7.11
N GLU A 190 3.58 34.74 8.12
CA GLU A 190 3.81 36.18 8.02
C GLU A 190 5.13 36.53 7.31
N PRO A 191 5.20 37.66 6.57
CA PRO A 191 6.40 38.05 5.83
C PRO A 191 7.52 38.49 6.75
N VAL A 192 8.68 37.83 6.67
CA VAL A 192 9.89 38.22 7.39
C VAL A 192 10.71 39.19 6.53
N ASN A 193 10.88 40.40 7.03
CA ASN A 193 11.69 41.45 6.43
C ASN A 193 13.20 41.05 6.50
N PRO A 194 14.00 41.12 5.43
CA PRO A 194 15.41 40.76 5.48
C PRO A 194 16.23 41.84 6.19
N SER A 195 16.55 41.62 7.44
CA SER A 195 17.62 42.38 8.11
C SER A 195 18.98 41.72 7.81
N THR A 196 19.92 42.53 7.46
CA THR A 196 21.34 42.20 7.25
C THR A 196 21.91 41.52 8.47
N GLY A 197 22.20 40.21 8.40
CA GLY A 197 22.90 39.45 9.42
C GLY A 197 22.31 38.05 9.62
N SER A 198 22.82 37.10 8.90
CA SER A 198 23.16 35.73 9.27
C SER A 198 22.20 34.87 10.12
N ASN A 199 20.89 34.91 9.94
CA ASN A 199 20.01 33.81 10.37
C ASN A 199 18.80 33.76 9.44
N VAL A 200 18.84 32.94 8.40
CA VAL A 200 17.67 32.61 7.61
C VAL A 200 16.94 31.57 8.45
N ALA A 201 15.81 31.97 9.07
CA ALA A 201 14.90 31.01 9.67
C ALA A 201 14.29 30.17 8.54
N MET A 202 14.78 28.96 8.37
CA MET A 202 14.23 28.02 7.40
C MET A 202 12.95 27.43 7.96
N ASN A 203 11.92 27.33 7.13
CA ASN A 203 10.69 26.66 7.52
C ASN A 203 10.95 25.15 7.68
N LEU A 204 11.13 24.70 8.93
CA LEU A 204 11.46 23.34 9.30
C LEU A 204 10.24 22.39 9.32
N ASN A 205 9.10 22.78 8.72
CA ASN A 205 7.90 21.95 8.67
C ASN A 205 8.04 20.69 7.79
N LYS A 206 9.20 20.44 7.20
CA LYS A 206 9.53 19.16 6.56
C LYS A 206 10.47 18.38 7.47
N ASN A 207 10.13 17.14 7.78
CA ASN A 207 10.80 16.35 8.83
C ASN A 207 12.27 16.00 8.54
N GLN A 208 12.75 16.19 7.33
CA GLN A 208 14.16 15.98 6.99
C GLN A 208 14.73 17.11 6.12
N MET A 209 15.92 17.53 6.47
CA MET A 209 16.76 18.40 5.66
C MET A 209 17.89 17.57 5.08
N ARG A 210 18.13 17.69 3.78
CA ARG A 210 19.21 17.03 3.05
C ARG A 210 20.26 18.05 2.65
N VAL A 211 21.50 17.83 3.06
CA VAL A 211 22.67 18.59 2.61
C VAL A 211 23.44 17.71 1.63
N THR A 212 23.52 18.10 0.35
CA THR A 212 24.32 17.41 -0.66
C THR A 212 25.62 18.17 -0.85
N LEU A 213 26.74 17.50 -0.67
CA LEU A 213 28.08 18.08 -0.83
C LEU A 213 28.52 18.09 -2.30
N ASN A 214 29.55 18.86 -2.62
CA ASN A 214 30.14 18.88 -3.96
C ASN A 214 30.78 17.54 -4.35
N THR A 215 31.09 16.68 -3.38
CA THR A 215 31.52 15.29 -3.56
C THR A 215 30.36 14.35 -3.94
N ASN A 216 29.12 14.82 -3.93
CA ASN A 216 27.85 14.09 -4.01
C ASN A 216 27.50 13.27 -2.74
N ASP A 217 28.28 13.40 -1.66
CA ASP A 217 27.88 12.85 -0.36
C ASP A 217 26.62 13.57 0.13
N VAL A 218 25.73 12.84 0.79
CA VAL A 218 24.45 13.36 1.29
C VAL A 218 24.37 13.17 2.79
N LYS A 219 24.05 14.24 3.50
CA LYS A 219 23.77 14.22 4.94
C LYS A 219 22.30 14.53 5.19
N TYR A 220 21.67 13.73 6.02
CA TYR A 220 20.26 13.91 6.41
C TYR A 220 20.15 14.37 7.86
N TYR A 221 19.29 15.33 8.11
CA TYR A 221 18.97 15.84 9.44
C TYR A 221 17.47 15.75 9.67
N ASN A 222 17.03 15.12 10.75
CA ASN A 222 15.66 15.28 11.22
C ASN A 222 15.49 16.73 11.70
N THR A 223 14.55 17.46 11.13
CA THR A 223 14.37 18.88 11.41
C THR A 223 14.00 19.17 12.86
N GLU A 224 13.37 18.23 13.55
CA GLU A 224 13.10 18.28 14.98
C GLU A 224 14.39 18.28 15.85
N ASN A 225 15.47 17.74 15.30
CA ASN A 225 16.79 17.68 15.97
C ASN A 225 17.71 18.84 15.55
N VAL A 226 17.22 19.78 14.76
CA VAL A 226 17.97 20.95 14.29
C VAL A 226 17.39 22.21 14.93
N SER A 227 18.22 22.93 15.68
CA SER A 227 17.80 24.20 16.29
C SER A 227 17.87 25.37 15.32
N SER A 228 18.86 25.38 14.44
CA SER A 228 18.99 26.39 13.39
C SER A 228 19.94 25.94 12.27
N VAL A 229 19.76 26.52 11.10
CA VAL A 229 20.66 26.40 9.95
C VAL A 229 21.13 27.81 9.58
N ASN A 230 22.41 28.06 9.65
CA ASN A 230 22.98 29.35 9.28
C ASN A 230 23.67 29.23 7.92
N ILE A 231 23.31 30.13 6.99
CA ILE A 231 23.91 30.20 5.66
C ILE A 231 24.61 31.54 5.55
N ASN A 232 25.93 31.52 5.40
CA ASN A 232 26.75 32.73 5.31
C ASN A 232 27.87 32.58 4.26
N GLY A 233 27.82 33.33 3.18
CA GLY A 233 28.88 33.37 2.18
C GLY A 233 29.20 32.04 1.49
N GLY A 234 28.21 31.17 1.35
CA GLY A 234 28.38 29.81 0.78
C GLY A 234 28.69 28.72 1.82
N ASN A 235 28.90 29.10 3.09
CA ASN A 235 29.06 28.16 4.19
C ASN A 235 27.69 27.84 4.83
N ILE A 236 27.48 26.59 5.16
CA ILE A 236 26.28 26.15 5.87
C ILE A 236 26.69 25.58 7.22
N THR A 237 26.06 26.06 8.28
CA THR A 237 26.21 25.53 9.63
C THR A 237 24.89 24.99 10.13
N VAL A 238 24.83 23.69 10.43
CA VAL A 238 23.66 23.03 10.99
C VAL A 238 23.87 22.89 12.50
N ASN A 239 23.02 23.54 13.28
CA ASN A 239 23.08 23.51 14.74
C ASN A 239 22.07 22.49 15.30
N PRO A 240 22.52 21.45 16.03
CA PRO A 240 21.64 20.49 16.66
C PRO A 240 20.80 21.09 17.79
N ALA A 241 19.58 20.60 17.99
CA ALA A 241 18.69 21.03 19.08
C ALA A 241 19.18 20.56 20.48
N ASN A 242 19.97 19.49 20.52
CA ASN A 242 20.48 18.89 21.77
C ASN A 242 21.78 19.52 22.32
N GLY A 243 22.27 20.60 21.70
CA GLY A 243 23.49 21.30 22.11
C GLY A 243 24.82 20.62 21.74
N ASN A 244 24.78 19.58 20.91
CA ASN A 244 25.98 18.98 20.33
C ASN A 244 26.72 20.00 19.42
N ALA A 245 27.94 19.66 19.04
CA ALA A 245 28.73 20.48 18.10
C ALA A 245 27.99 20.63 16.77
N ALA A 246 28.03 21.84 16.20
CA ALA A 246 27.42 22.12 14.92
C ALA A 246 28.19 21.45 13.79
N ASP A 247 27.49 20.94 12.77
CA ASP A 247 28.10 20.54 11.51
C ASP A 247 28.32 21.75 10.62
N VAL A 248 29.57 21.97 10.20
CA VAL A 248 29.98 23.13 9.39
C VAL A 248 30.43 22.64 8.01
N TYR A 249 29.81 23.15 6.98
CA TYR A 249 30.11 22.86 5.56
C TYR A 249 30.67 24.11 4.90
N GLU A 250 31.98 24.23 4.86
CA GLU A 250 32.68 25.41 4.34
C GLU A 250 32.75 25.33 2.79
N GLY A 251 31.88 26.07 2.11
CA GLY A 251 31.89 26.18 0.63
C GLY A 251 31.70 24.85 -0.11
N ASN A 252 31.34 23.76 0.57
CA ASN A 252 31.32 22.41 0.02
C ASN A 252 29.90 21.89 -0.21
N VAL A 253 28.91 22.76 -0.14
CA VAL A 253 27.50 22.33 -0.34
C VAL A 253 27.09 22.58 -1.77
N LYS A 254 26.69 21.50 -2.46
CA LYS A 254 26.14 21.51 -3.81
C LYS A 254 24.66 21.88 -3.82
N ASN A 255 23.93 21.34 -2.85
CA ASN A 255 22.48 21.53 -2.72
C ASN A 255 22.03 21.39 -1.26
N LEU A 256 21.07 22.21 -0.86
CA LEU A 256 20.33 22.09 0.38
C LEU A 256 18.86 21.91 0.00
N ALA A 257 18.28 20.76 0.30
CA ALA A 257 16.90 20.46 0.00
C ALA A 257 16.19 19.98 1.26
N PHE A 258 14.88 20.20 1.30
CA PHE A 258 14.02 19.57 2.29
C PHE A 258 13.37 18.39 1.61
N ALA A 259 13.67 17.18 2.10
CA ALA A 259 12.95 16.01 1.66
C ALA A 259 11.47 16.15 2.01
N LYS A 260 10.59 15.56 1.20
CA LYS A 260 9.19 15.36 1.59
C LYS A 260 9.19 14.88 3.04
N ALA A 261 8.45 15.54 3.92
CA ALA A 261 8.34 15.15 5.31
C ALA A 261 8.20 13.63 5.39
N LYS A 262 8.93 12.96 6.30
CA LYS A 262 8.45 11.69 6.81
C LYS A 262 7.03 12.00 7.28
N ASP A 263 6.04 11.69 6.45
CA ASP A 263 4.65 11.90 6.81
C ASP A 263 4.41 10.98 8.02
N GLY A 264 4.53 11.55 9.21
CA GLY A 264 4.36 10.82 10.48
C GLY A 264 2.92 10.41 10.73
N GLY A 265 2.06 10.54 9.70
CA GLY A 265 0.64 10.38 9.79
C GLY A 265 0.04 11.48 10.67
N GLN A 266 -0.94 12.18 10.18
CA GLN A 266 -1.66 13.16 10.97
C GLN A 266 -2.41 12.47 12.11
N SER A 267 -2.15 12.87 13.35
CA SER A 267 -2.97 12.44 14.50
C SER A 267 -4.39 12.98 14.32
N GLY A 268 -5.38 12.17 14.67
CA GLY A 268 -6.76 12.64 14.77
C GLY A 268 -6.93 13.64 15.91
N ASP A 269 -8.00 14.41 15.85
CA ASP A 269 -8.39 15.33 16.95
C ASP A 269 -9.01 14.51 18.08
N ILE A 270 -8.25 14.35 19.16
CA ILE A 270 -8.66 13.54 20.33
C ILE A 270 -9.49 14.40 21.29
N ASP A 271 -10.70 13.94 21.60
CA ASP A 271 -11.54 14.45 22.68
C ASP A 271 -11.73 13.36 23.73
N SER A 272 -10.98 13.46 24.82
CA SER A 272 -11.05 12.57 25.99
C SER A 272 -11.40 13.35 27.24
N PRO A 273 -12.70 13.48 27.56
CA PRO A 273 -13.15 14.19 28.74
C PRO A 273 -12.54 13.65 30.05
N ALA A 274 -12.47 14.48 31.07
CA ALA A 274 -12.00 14.05 32.38
C ALA A 274 -12.89 12.92 32.93
N GLY A 275 -12.29 11.81 33.33
CA GLY A 275 -13.00 10.62 33.78
C GLY A 275 -13.46 9.67 32.68
N ALA A 276 -13.26 10.01 31.41
CA ALA A 276 -13.48 9.10 30.28
C ALA A 276 -12.23 8.26 29.94
N VAL A 277 -12.34 7.39 28.95
CA VAL A 277 -11.19 6.64 28.39
C VAL A 277 -10.14 7.64 27.88
N GLN A 278 -8.89 7.51 28.31
CA GLN A 278 -7.81 8.43 27.90
C GLN A 278 -7.09 7.87 26.68
N ILE A 279 -7.42 8.42 25.50
CA ILE A 279 -6.76 8.07 24.23
C ILE A 279 -5.41 8.77 24.18
N SER A 280 -4.34 7.99 24.05
CA SER A 280 -2.96 8.47 24.04
C SER A 280 -2.40 8.67 22.63
N GLU A 281 -2.89 7.92 21.65
CA GLU A 281 -2.43 7.97 20.28
C GLU A 281 -3.54 7.52 19.34
N SER A 282 -3.66 8.17 18.19
CA SER A 282 -4.55 7.74 17.12
C SER A 282 -4.06 8.29 15.78
N LYS A 283 -4.11 7.46 14.71
CA LYS A 283 -3.74 7.87 13.36
C LYS A 283 -4.54 7.13 12.31
N GLY A 284 -4.69 7.76 11.15
CA GLY A 284 -5.02 7.07 9.92
C GLY A 284 -3.76 6.56 9.23
N TRP A 285 -3.87 5.41 8.57
CA TRP A 285 -2.80 4.80 7.80
C TRP A 285 -3.33 4.37 6.41
N LEU A 286 -2.68 3.41 5.80
CA LEU A 286 -3.11 2.85 4.53
C LEU A 286 -4.30 1.91 4.77
N GLU A 287 -5.45 2.28 4.21
CA GLU A 287 -6.73 1.54 4.29
C GLU A 287 -7.15 1.14 5.72
N SER A 288 -6.65 1.88 6.72
CA SER A 288 -6.90 1.59 8.13
C SER A 288 -6.78 2.82 9.02
N VAL A 289 -7.36 2.72 10.21
CA VAL A 289 -7.15 3.67 11.31
C VAL A 289 -6.89 2.91 12.60
N TYR A 290 -6.18 3.53 13.55
CA TYR A 290 -6.01 2.95 14.88
C TYR A 290 -6.10 3.98 15.99
N ALA A 291 -6.39 3.49 17.20
CA ALA A 291 -6.29 4.24 18.44
C ALA A 291 -5.67 3.39 19.53
N LYS A 292 -4.90 4.05 20.45
CA LYS A 292 -4.34 3.47 21.67
C LYS A 292 -4.86 4.27 22.86
N TRP A 293 -5.18 3.60 23.96
CA TRP A 293 -5.65 4.24 25.19
C TRP A 293 -5.19 3.49 26.44
N THR A 294 -5.16 4.20 27.54
CA THR A 294 -4.86 3.61 28.87
C THR A 294 -6.03 2.74 29.32
N PRO A 295 -5.78 1.51 29.86
CA PRO A 295 -6.85 0.68 30.39
C PRO A 295 -7.71 1.44 31.40
N TYR A 296 -9.04 1.40 31.20
CA TYR A 296 -10.01 2.12 32.02
C TYR A 296 -10.38 1.29 33.27
N SER A 297 -10.38 1.93 34.43
CA SER A 297 -10.70 1.27 35.72
C SER A 297 -12.14 0.76 35.71
N GLY A 298 -12.34 -0.51 36.00
CA GLY A 298 -13.65 -1.17 35.96
C GLY A 298 -14.14 -1.65 34.63
N ALA A 299 -13.34 -1.45 33.53
CA ALA A 299 -13.67 -2.03 32.24
C ALA A 299 -13.27 -3.51 32.17
N GLU A 300 -14.19 -4.36 31.76
CA GLU A 300 -13.93 -5.75 31.36
C GLU A 300 -13.59 -5.86 29.86
N SER A 301 -14.20 -4.97 29.04
CA SER A 301 -13.99 -4.88 27.61
C SER A 301 -14.23 -3.44 27.10
N TYR A 302 -14.23 -3.27 25.79
CA TYR A 302 -14.47 -1.98 25.15
C TYR A 302 -15.36 -2.15 23.91
N ASN A 303 -16.24 -1.18 23.69
CA ASN A 303 -16.88 -0.96 22.40
C ASN A 303 -16.12 0.13 21.65
N VAL A 304 -15.72 -0.17 20.42
CA VAL A 304 -15.12 0.80 19.51
C VAL A 304 -16.01 0.96 18.29
N TYR A 305 -16.27 2.19 17.93
CA TYR A 305 -17.10 2.54 16.78
C TYR A 305 -16.27 3.33 15.78
N CYS A 306 -16.36 2.97 14.50
CA CYS A 306 -15.79 3.71 13.37
C CYS A 306 -16.94 4.31 12.56
N ASN A 307 -17.04 5.64 12.50
CA ASN A 307 -18.18 6.34 11.90
C ASN A 307 -19.51 5.73 12.37
N ASP A 308 -19.70 5.64 13.70
CA ASP A 308 -20.86 5.10 14.41
C ASP A 308 -21.16 3.59 14.22
N LYS A 309 -20.38 2.89 13.41
CA LYS A 309 -20.49 1.43 13.27
C LYS A 309 -19.56 0.73 14.25
N LYS A 310 -20.11 -0.12 15.12
CA LYS A 310 -19.32 -0.96 16.03
C LYS A 310 -18.40 -1.89 15.24
N ILE A 311 -17.12 -1.94 15.62
CA ILE A 311 -16.15 -2.85 15.04
C ILE A 311 -16.19 -4.23 15.69
N ASP A 312 -15.56 -5.21 15.05
CA ASP A 312 -15.36 -6.55 15.63
C ASP A 312 -14.46 -6.46 16.88
N GLU A 313 -14.86 -7.14 17.96
CA GLU A 313 -14.11 -7.14 19.21
C GLU A 313 -12.69 -7.68 19.07
N GLN A 314 -12.46 -8.62 18.12
CA GLN A 314 -11.15 -9.23 17.90
C GLN A 314 -10.14 -8.22 17.33
N LEU A 315 -10.59 -7.05 16.87
CA LEU A 315 -9.72 -5.92 16.51
C LEU A 315 -9.24 -5.12 17.73
N ILE A 316 -9.74 -5.42 18.93
CA ILE A 316 -9.36 -4.74 20.18
C ILE A 316 -8.39 -5.64 20.95
N ARG A 317 -7.24 -5.10 21.31
CA ARG A 317 -6.13 -5.86 21.90
C ARG A 317 -5.60 -5.14 23.14
N LEU A 318 -5.32 -5.94 24.19
CA LEU A 318 -4.68 -5.47 25.42
C LEU A 318 -3.19 -5.75 25.39
N TYR A 319 -2.41 -4.75 25.73
CA TYR A 319 -0.97 -4.79 25.96
C TYR A 319 -0.65 -4.41 27.42
N PRO A 320 0.59 -4.55 27.92
CA PRO A 320 0.90 -4.32 29.33
C PRO A 320 0.53 -2.92 29.85
N SER A 321 0.58 -1.89 29.01
CA SER A 321 0.34 -0.50 29.43
C SER A 321 -0.78 0.21 28.63
N PHE A 322 -1.32 -0.41 27.59
CA PHE A 322 -2.35 0.21 26.75
C PHE A 322 -3.30 -0.82 26.15
N VAL A 323 -4.44 -0.35 25.70
CA VAL A 323 -5.35 -1.07 24.80
C VAL A 323 -5.25 -0.42 23.42
N ARG A 324 -5.34 -1.22 22.36
CA ARG A 324 -5.31 -0.76 20.97
C ARG A 324 -6.44 -1.37 20.16
N ALA A 325 -7.06 -0.57 19.33
CA ALA A 325 -7.94 -1.04 18.27
C ALA A 325 -7.43 -0.58 16.91
N ASP A 326 -7.52 -1.45 15.91
CA ASP A 326 -7.29 -1.14 14.52
C ASP A 326 -8.54 -1.46 13.69
N VAL A 327 -8.89 -0.60 12.76
CA VAL A 327 -10.00 -0.82 11.82
C VAL A 327 -9.40 -0.93 10.44
N LEU A 328 -9.58 -2.06 9.79
CA LEU A 328 -9.01 -2.38 8.47
C LEU A 328 -10.11 -2.38 7.40
N GLY A 329 -9.69 -2.30 6.14
CA GLY A 329 -10.62 -2.37 5.02
C GLY A 329 -11.42 -1.08 4.80
N LEU A 330 -10.77 0.05 4.98
CA LEU A 330 -11.33 1.38 4.81
C LEU A 330 -10.91 1.98 3.46
N ALA A 331 -11.85 2.61 2.76
CA ALA A 331 -11.52 3.44 1.61
C ALA A 331 -10.74 4.69 2.04
N ALA A 332 -9.98 5.29 1.12
CA ALA A 332 -9.36 6.58 1.39
C ALA A 332 -10.42 7.62 1.77
N GLY A 333 -10.15 8.40 2.81
CA GLY A 333 -11.10 9.38 3.34
C GLY A 333 -10.84 9.72 4.80
N THR A 334 -11.79 10.44 5.38
CA THR A 334 -11.74 10.90 6.77
C THR A 334 -12.65 10.06 7.65
N TYR A 335 -12.13 9.60 8.79
CA TYR A 335 -12.84 8.72 9.71
C TYR A 335 -12.82 9.25 11.14
N ASN A 336 -13.82 8.83 11.91
CA ASN A 336 -13.92 9.12 13.33
C ASN A 336 -13.97 7.81 14.14
N LEU A 337 -13.33 7.77 15.29
CA LEU A 337 -13.44 6.67 16.23
C LEU A 337 -14.11 7.14 17.53
N LYS A 338 -14.92 6.27 18.12
CA LYS A 338 -15.45 6.43 19.49
C LYS A 338 -15.08 5.18 20.28
N VAL A 339 -14.48 5.35 21.44
CA VAL A 339 -14.11 4.28 22.37
C VAL A 339 -14.93 4.43 23.64
N VAL A 340 -15.58 3.34 24.07
CA VAL A 340 -16.40 3.32 25.29
C VAL A 340 -15.99 2.10 26.11
N ALA A 341 -15.80 2.27 27.41
CA ALA A 341 -15.52 1.17 28.33
C ALA A 341 -16.81 0.38 28.63
N VAL A 342 -16.67 -0.94 28.76
CA VAL A 342 -17.78 -1.87 29.03
C VAL A 342 -17.50 -2.59 30.34
N ASP A 343 -18.49 -2.65 31.22
CA ASP A 343 -18.42 -3.29 32.53
C ASP A 343 -18.51 -4.83 32.46
N LYS A 344 -18.42 -5.50 33.61
CA LYS A 344 -18.53 -6.96 33.73
C LYS A 344 -19.91 -7.51 33.34
N ASP A 345 -20.94 -6.69 33.30
CA ASP A 345 -22.30 -7.07 32.96
C ASP A 345 -22.63 -6.81 31.49
N GLY A 346 -21.62 -6.36 30.71
CA GLY A 346 -21.72 -6.09 29.27
C GLY A 346 -22.30 -4.70 28.94
N ASN A 347 -22.50 -3.83 29.91
CA ASN A 347 -23.04 -2.49 29.68
C ASN A 347 -21.96 -1.46 29.47
N GLU A 348 -22.20 -0.50 28.58
CA GLU A 348 -21.34 0.66 28.44
C GLU A 348 -21.33 1.52 29.71
N ILE A 349 -20.14 1.78 30.23
CA ILE A 349 -19.97 2.60 31.42
C ILE A 349 -20.31 4.07 31.10
N ALA A 350 -21.32 4.61 31.72
CA ALA A 350 -21.75 5.98 31.47
C ALA A 350 -20.62 6.99 31.72
N GLY A 351 -20.42 7.92 30.80
CA GLY A 351 -19.37 8.94 30.87
C GLY A 351 -17.96 8.45 30.51
N SER A 352 -17.79 7.18 30.13
CA SER A 352 -16.46 6.64 29.71
C SER A 352 -16.11 6.92 28.25
N ALA A 353 -17.03 7.42 27.44
CA ALA A 353 -16.82 7.61 26.02
C ALA A 353 -15.77 8.69 25.71
N SER A 354 -14.85 8.37 24.80
CA SER A 354 -13.92 9.31 24.17
C SER A 354 -13.97 9.16 22.66
N THR A 355 -13.70 10.25 21.95
CA THR A 355 -13.76 10.30 20.48
C THR A 355 -12.45 10.77 19.88
N VAL A 356 -12.21 10.34 18.65
CA VAL A 356 -11.17 10.88 17.78
C VAL A 356 -11.82 11.21 16.45
N SER A 357 -11.62 12.40 15.96
CA SER A 357 -12.10 12.84 14.65
C SER A 357 -10.94 13.12 13.68
N ASN A 358 -11.28 13.30 12.42
CA ASN A 358 -10.34 13.70 11.36
C ASN A 358 -9.17 12.74 11.08
N LEU A 359 -9.36 11.43 11.31
CA LEU A 359 -8.36 10.42 10.94
C LEU A 359 -8.30 10.26 9.42
N GLN A 360 -7.16 10.57 8.83
CA GLN A 360 -6.95 10.52 7.38
C GLN A 360 -6.46 9.14 6.93
N VAL A 361 -7.26 8.47 6.11
CA VAL A 361 -6.92 7.18 5.49
C VAL A 361 -6.48 7.42 4.05
N LYS A 362 -5.37 6.81 3.65
CA LYS A 362 -4.86 6.78 2.27
C LYS A 362 -5.01 5.38 1.68
N ASN A 363 -5.03 5.27 0.35
CA ASN A 363 -4.97 3.97 -0.31
C ASN A 363 -3.53 3.42 -0.33
N TYR A 364 -3.39 2.10 -0.35
CA TYR A 364 -2.16 1.47 -0.84
C TYR A 364 -1.94 1.82 -2.32
N SER A 365 -0.68 1.95 -2.74
CA SER A 365 -0.35 2.07 -4.15
C SER A 365 -0.55 0.73 -4.86
N ARG A 366 -1.49 0.70 -5.80
CA ARG A 366 -1.79 -0.48 -6.63
C ARG A 366 -1.08 -0.46 -7.99
N GLU A 367 -0.02 0.32 -8.08
CA GLU A 367 0.83 0.35 -9.27
C GLU A 367 1.60 -0.95 -9.39
N GLY A 368 1.79 -1.42 -10.60
CA GLY A 368 2.51 -2.67 -10.86
C GLY A 368 1.68 -3.73 -11.56
N PHE A 369 2.37 -4.78 -11.98
CA PHE A 369 1.79 -5.82 -12.81
C PHE A 369 0.71 -6.67 -12.12
N ALA A 370 0.71 -6.79 -10.79
CA ALA A 370 -0.31 -7.57 -10.07
C ALA A 370 -1.73 -7.06 -10.33
N HIS A 371 -1.90 -5.76 -10.57
CA HIS A 371 -3.18 -5.13 -10.85
C HIS A 371 -3.45 -4.90 -12.34
N PHE A 372 -2.54 -5.32 -13.23
CA PHE A 372 -2.62 -5.03 -14.66
C PHE A 372 -3.91 -5.55 -15.29
N HIS A 373 -4.33 -6.77 -14.93
CA HIS A 373 -5.59 -7.36 -15.39
C HIS A 373 -6.76 -7.15 -14.41
N SER A 374 -6.49 -6.85 -13.14
CA SER A 374 -7.47 -6.75 -12.05
C SER A 374 -7.87 -5.31 -11.74
N LYS A 375 -7.79 -4.40 -12.73
CA LYS A 375 -8.01 -2.95 -12.56
C LYS A 375 -9.38 -2.57 -11.97
N SER A 376 -10.40 -3.42 -12.13
CA SER A 376 -11.76 -3.13 -11.67
C SER A 376 -12.13 -3.80 -10.35
N VAL A 377 -11.45 -4.88 -9.95
CA VAL A 377 -11.91 -5.75 -8.85
C VAL A 377 -10.89 -5.95 -7.71
N GLY A 378 -9.67 -5.48 -7.87
CA GLY A 378 -8.60 -5.66 -6.87
C GLY A 378 -8.08 -7.10 -6.74
N VAL A 379 -6.93 -7.25 -6.06
CA VAL A 379 -6.28 -8.53 -5.76
C VAL A 379 -6.70 -8.99 -4.36
N GLY A 380 -6.77 -10.30 -4.13
CA GLY A 380 -7.13 -10.86 -2.83
C GLY A 380 -8.60 -10.63 -2.44
N ALA A 381 -8.83 -10.39 -1.16
CA ALA A 381 -10.15 -10.21 -0.57
C ALA A 381 -10.69 -8.77 -0.65
N TYR A 382 -9.90 -7.83 -1.19
CA TYR A 382 -10.21 -6.41 -1.19
C TYR A 382 -10.48 -5.85 -2.58
N ASN A 383 -11.34 -4.83 -2.65
CA ASN A 383 -11.54 -3.98 -3.81
C ASN A 383 -10.37 -3.00 -3.97
N ASN A 384 -10.28 -2.34 -5.14
CA ASN A 384 -9.24 -1.34 -5.37
C ASN A 384 -9.36 -0.06 -4.53
N ASP A 385 -10.50 0.17 -3.91
CA ASP A 385 -10.71 1.27 -2.95
C ASP A 385 -10.33 0.90 -1.50
N GLY A 386 -9.82 -0.30 -1.28
CA GLY A 386 -9.41 -0.78 0.05
C GLY A 386 -10.51 -1.44 0.86
N THR A 387 -11.76 -1.46 0.40
CA THR A 387 -12.87 -2.11 1.11
C THR A 387 -12.92 -3.60 0.84
N LEU A 388 -13.44 -4.40 1.79
CA LEU A 388 -13.67 -5.82 1.58
C LEU A 388 -14.62 -6.07 0.41
N LYS A 389 -14.29 -7.02 -0.45
CA LYS A 389 -15.18 -7.49 -1.52
C LYS A 389 -16.49 -8.01 -0.94
N LYS A 390 -17.59 -7.82 -1.66
CA LYS A 390 -18.92 -8.29 -1.25
C LYS A 390 -18.90 -9.78 -0.91
N GLY A 391 -19.39 -10.11 0.28
CA GLY A 391 -19.46 -11.49 0.79
C GLY A 391 -18.11 -12.06 1.25
N ALA A 392 -17.06 -11.25 1.33
CA ALA A 392 -15.77 -11.69 1.85
C ALA A 392 -15.92 -12.23 3.28
N LYS A 393 -15.27 -13.36 3.54
CA LYS A 393 -15.13 -13.95 4.88
C LYS A 393 -13.88 -13.40 5.55
N VAL A 394 -13.95 -13.12 6.84
CA VAL A 394 -12.82 -12.65 7.66
C VAL A 394 -12.57 -13.61 8.79
N PHE A 395 -11.32 -14.04 8.97
CA PHE A 395 -10.88 -14.87 10.09
C PHE A 395 -9.71 -14.22 10.83
N TYR A 396 -9.83 -14.14 12.15
CA TYR A 396 -8.77 -13.66 13.02
C TYR A 396 -7.90 -14.84 13.48
N VAL A 397 -6.64 -14.79 13.11
CA VAL A 397 -5.67 -15.86 13.31
C VAL A 397 -4.70 -15.46 14.41
N THR A 398 -4.88 -16.06 15.59
CA THR A 398 -3.96 -15.96 16.74
C THR A 398 -3.25 -17.28 16.99
N ALA A 399 -2.32 -17.31 17.94
CA ALA A 399 -1.72 -18.57 18.41
C ALA A 399 -2.75 -19.61 18.89
N LYS A 400 -3.94 -19.15 19.37
CA LYS A 400 -5.00 -20.04 19.85
C LYS A 400 -5.99 -20.43 18.76
N THR A 401 -6.26 -19.50 17.82
CA THR A 401 -7.35 -19.69 16.85
C THR A 401 -6.92 -20.34 15.54
N ALA A 402 -5.64 -20.31 15.18
CA ALA A 402 -5.14 -20.85 13.91
C ALA A 402 -5.58 -22.31 13.61
N LYS A 403 -5.73 -23.15 14.65
CA LYS A 403 -6.19 -24.54 14.53
C LYS A 403 -7.70 -24.71 14.54
N ILE A 404 -8.46 -23.71 15.02
CA ILE A 404 -9.88 -23.88 15.34
C ILE A 404 -10.82 -23.01 14.52
N ILE A 405 -10.31 -21.99 13.79
CA ILE A 405 -11.14 -21.25 12.83
C ILE A 405 -11.79 -22.25 11.86
N SER A 406 -13.07 -22.06 11.58
CA SER A 406 -13.81 -23.04 10.81
C SER A 406 -14.80 -22.36 9.87
N THR A 407 -14.98 -22.90 8.68
CA THR A 407 -15.97 -22.43 7.71
C THR A 407 -16.38 -23.54 6.76
N GLU A 408 -17.58 -23.39 6.22
CA GLU A 408 -17.98 -24.15 5.04
C GLU A 408 -17.23 -23.64 3.80
N VAL A 409 -16.62 -24.56 3.07
CA VAL A 409 -15.96 -24.32 1.79
C VAL A 409 -16.66 -25.14 0.72
N LYS A 410 -17.20 -24.47 -0.30
CA LYS A 410 -17.93 -25.13 -1.38
C LYS A 410 -17.09 -26.22 -2.04
N GLY A 411 -17.66 -27.42 -2.14
CA GLY A 411 -16.97 -28.60 -2.71
C GLY A 411 -16.03 -29.33 -1.75
N ALA A 412 -15.79 -28.77 -0.54
CA ALA A 412 -14.96 -29.39 0.49
C ALA A 412 -15.71 -29.69 1.79
N GLY A 413 -16.84 -28.98 2.05
CA GLY A 413 -17.59 -29.05 3.32
C GLY A 413 -16.91 -28.20 4.40
N THR A 414 -17.20 -28.53 5.67
CA THR A 414 -16.61 -27.82 6.82
C THR A 414 -15.11 -28.07 6.89
N CYS A 415 -14.33 -27.01 6.82
CA CYS A 415 -12.88 -27.00 6.97
C CYS A 415 -12.51 -26.30 8.27
N THR A 416 -11.70 -26.96 9.12
CA THR A 416 -11.29 -26.43 10.42
C THR A 416 -9.76 -26.34 10.50
N GLY A 417 -9.23 -25.18 10.82
CA GLY A 417 -7.83 -24.80 10.80
C GLY A 417 -7.47 -24.03 9.52
N ILE A 418 -6.47 -23.15 9.63
CA ILE A 418 -6.09 -22.26 8.54
C ILE A 418 -5.70 -23.02 7.26
N GLN A 419 -4.85 -24.06 7.39
CA GLN A 419 -4.42 -24.84 6.23
C GLN A 419 -5.57 -25.69 5.67
N ALA A 420 -6.42 -26.25 6.51
CA ALA A 420 -7.55 -27.04 6.05
C ALA A 420 -8.55 -26.20 5.24
N ILE A 421 -8.76 -24.93 5.61
CA ILE A 421 -9.56 -23.97 4.84
C ILE A 421 -8.90 -23.71 3.48
N ILE A 422 -7.60 -23.43 3.45
CA ILE A 422 -6.85 -23.22 2.21
C ILE A 422 -6.92 -24.46 1.29
N ASP A 423 -6.74 -25.65 1.85
CA ASP A 423 -6.86 -26.92 1.12
C ASP A 423 -8.27 -27.12 0.55
N GLY A 424 -9.30 -26.64 1.25
CA GLY A 424 -10.69 -26.64 0.76
C GLY A 424 -10.84 -25.81 -0.51
N TYR A 425 -10.26 -24.63 -0.56
CA TYR A 425 -10.26 -23.77 -1.75
C TYR A 425 -9.48 -24.37 -2.92
N GLN A 426 -8.50 -25.22 -2.67
CA GLN A 426 -7.80 -25.98 -3.72
C GLN A 426 -8.75 -26.84 -4.57
N LYS A 427 -9.92 -27.21 -4.07
CA LYS A 427 -10.96 -27.89 -4.87
C LYS A 427 -11.41 -27.05 -6.07
N GLY A 428 -11.25 -25.70 -6.00
CA GLY A 428 -11.55 -24.75 -7.07
C GLY A 428 -13.04 -24.47 -7.25
N GLU A 429 -13.89 -24.89 -6.33
CA GLU A 429 -15.34 -24.67 -6.36
C GLU A 429 -15.78 -23.44 -5.55
N ASP A 430 -15.05 -23.14 -4.48
CA ASP A 430 -15.24 -21.91 -3.69
C ASP A 430 -14.26 -20.83 -4.17
N LYS A 431 -14.80 -19.67 -4.49
CA LYS A 431 -14.05 -18.47 -4.89
C LYS A 431 -14.43 -17.26 -4.04
N THR A 432 -15.18 -17.52 -2.96
CA THR A 432 -15.56 -16.47 -2.01
C THR A 432 -14.31 -15.78 -1.49
N PRO A 433 -14.20 -14.45 -1.59
CA PRO A 433 -13.04 -13.74 -1.05
C PRO A 433 -12.87 -14.03 0.44
N ILE A 434 -11.62 -14.21 0.87
CA ILE A 434 -11.30 -14.56 2.25
C ILE A 434 -10.07 -13.81 2.75
N ALA A 435 -10.17 -13.19 3.92
CA ALA A 435 -9.08 -12.51 4.61
C ALA A 435 -8.72 -13.27 5.89
N PHE A 436 -7.45 -13.67 6.01
CA PHE A 436 -6.86 -14.20 7.23
C PHE A 436 -6.06 -13.08 7.91
N ARG A 437 -6.55 -12.59 9.05
CA ARG A 437 -5.99 -11.51 9.83
C ARG A 437 -5.15 -12.03 10.98
N PHE A 438 -3.83 -12.01 10.83
CA PHE A 438 -2.90 -12.40 11.88
C PHE A 438 -2.86 -11.36 13.00
N ILE A 439 -2.92 -11.82 14.24
CA ILE A 439 -2.84 -10.99 15.45
C ILE A 439 -1.75 -11.51 16.36
N GLY A 440 -0.78 -10.64 16.69
CA GLY A 440 0.36 -10.98 17.53
C GLY A 440 1.24 -12.06 16.89
N LEU A 441 1.84 -12.90 17.71
CA LEU A 441 2.80 -13.93 17.29
C LEU A 441 2.11 -15.28 17.03
N VAL A 442 2.13 -15.72 15.77
CA VAL A 442 1.68 -17.05 15.36
C VAL A 442 2.90 -17.90 14.96
N LYS A 443 3.12 -19.01 15.67
CA LYS A 443 4.24 -19.92 15.41
C LYS A 443 3.80 -21.13 14.58
N LYS A 444 4.76 -21.80 13.96
CA LYS A 444 4.55 -23.07 13.23
C LYS A 444 3.70 -24.07 14.02
N ASP A 445 3.98 -24.22 15.31
CA ASP A 445 3.26 -25.18 16.16
C ASP A 445 1.80 -24.79 16.45
N ASN A 446 1.41 -23.56 16.12
CA ASN A 446 0.03 -23.10 16.21
C ASN A 446 -0.82 -23.48 14.98
N LEU A 447 -0.20 -23.93 13.89
CA LEU A 447 -0.90 -24.32 12.67
C LEU A 447 -1.59 -25.67 12.87
N ASP A 448 -2.75 -25.85 12.27
CA ASP A 448 -3.46 -27.14 12.21
C ASP A 448 -2.65 -28.17 11.42
N LYS A 449 -1.92 -27.71 10.38
CA LYS A 449 -1.16 -28.55 9.49
C LYS A 449 -0.04 -27.77 8.80
N VAL A 450 1.09 -28.40 8.58
CA VAL A 450 2.17 -27.95 7.69
C VAL A 450 2.05 -28.71 6.37
N SER A 451 1.56 -28.07 5.32
CA SER A 451 1.33 -28.70 4.01
C SER A 451 2.52 -28.62 3.07
N SER A 452 3.35 -27.58 3.18
CA SER A 452 4.67 -27.56 2.56
C SER A 452 5.74 -27.94 3.58
N SER A 453 6.55 -28.95 3.25
CA SER A 453 7.66 -29.37 4.12
C SER A 453 8.79 -28.34 4.10
N SER A 454 8.87 -27.50 3.05
CA SER A 454 9.89 -26.47 2.91
C SER A 454 9.44 -25.14 3.51
N GLU A 455 8.25 -24.64 3.16
CA GLU A 455 7.83 -23.30 3.59
C GLU A 455 6.86 -23.31 4.77
N GLY A 456 5.89 -24.23 4.82
CA GLY A 456 4.87 -24.30 5.88
C GLY A 456 3.45 -24.31 5.35
N LEU A 457 2.79 -23.16 5.21
CA LEU A 457 1.47 -23.07 4.59
C LEU A 457 1.57 -23.17 3.06
N GLN A 458 0.62 -23.87 2.45
CA GLN A 458 0.57 -24.04 1.00
C GLN A 458 -0.74 -23.51 0.44
N ILE A 459 -0.66 -22.48 -0.40
CA ILE A 459 -1.76 -21.95 -1.20
C ILE A 459 -1.65 -22.56 -2.59
N LYS A 460 -2.46 -23.56 -2.88
CA LYS A 460 -2.42 -24.29 -4.14
C LYS A 460 -3.74 -24.20 -4.88
N GLY A 461 -3.70 -23.74 -6.13
CA GLY A 461 -4.84 -23.77 -7.01
C GLY A 461 -5.12 -25.17 -7.57
N LYS A 462 -6.33 -25.39 -8.07
CA LYS A 462 -6.74 -26.65 -8.71
C LYS A 462 -6.00 -26.90 -10.03
N SER A 463 -5.72 -25.86 -10.76
CA SER A 463 -5.01 -25.84 -12.04
C SER A 463 -4.22 -24.54 -12.12
N GLU A 464 -3.43 -24.37 -13.17
CA GLU A 464 -2.66 -23.16 -13.43
C GLU A 464 -3.51 -21.91 -13.29
N TYR A 465 -2.97 -20.90 -12.58
CA TYR A 465 -3.59 -19.59 -12.38
C TYR A 465 -5.01 -19.66 -11.80
N SER A 466 -5.30 -20.64 -10.93
CA SER A 466 -6.60 -20.76 -10.29
C SER A 466 -6.87 -19.61 -9.35
N GLU A 467 -8.04 -19.01 -9.49
CA GLU A 467 -8.52 -17.93 -8.64
C GLU A 467 -8.74 -18.39 -7.20
N MET A 468 -8.02 -17.77 -6.26
CA MET A 468 -8.07 -18.07 -4.83
C MET A 468 -8.73 -16.94 -4.02
N ASN A 469 -8.60 -15.68 -4.42
CA ASN A 469 -9.16 -14.49 -3.76
C ASN A 469 -8.85 -14.42 -2.26
N MET A 470 -7.59 -14.67 -1.90
CA MET A 470 -7.13 -14.74 -0.51
C MET A 470 -6.26 -13.54 -0.16
N THR A 471 -6.49 -12.95 1.00
CA THR A 471 -5.57 -11.98 1.62
C THR A 471 -5.09 -12.52 2.96
N PHE A 472 -3.78 -12.48 3.14
CA PHE A 472 -3.10 -12.71 4.42
C PHE A 472 -2.60 -11.36 4.91
N GLU A 473 -3.11 -10.90 6.06
CA GLU A 473 -2.80 -9.56 6.56
C GLU A 473 -2.56 -9.53 8.06
N GLY A 474 -1.73 -8.59 8.50
CA GLY A 474 -1.48 -8.33 9.91
C GLY A 474 -2.37 -7.23 10.47
N VAL A 475 -2.83 -7.41 11.70
CA VAL A 475 -3.56 -6.41 12.47
C VAL A 475 -2.60 -5.67 13.39
N GLY A 476 -2.49 -4.35 13.21
CA GLY A 476 -1.57 -3.52 13.99
C GLY A 476 -0.12 -3.62 13.51
N ASP A 477 0.83 -3.34 14.41
CA ASP A 477 2.25 -3.27 14.12
C ASP A 477 3.08 -4.47 14.64
N ASP A 478 2.44 -5.43 15.32
CA ASP A 478 3.11 -6.58 15.95
C ASP A 478 2.75 -7.95 15.35
N ALA A 479 1.90 -7.97 14.32
CA ALA A 479 1.53 -9.22 13.67
C ALA A 479 2.76 -9.91 13.07
N THR A 480 3.07 -11.12 13.54
CA THR A 480 4.28 -11.85 13.17
C THR A 480 3.99 -13.33 13.02
N VAL A 481 4.42 -13.93 11.91
CA VAL A 481 4.52 -15.39 11.77
C VAL A 481 5.98 -15.82 12.00
N HIS A 482 6.18 -16.93 12.70
CA HIS A 482 7.50 -17.38 13.13
C HIS A 482 7.68 -18.87 12.93
N GLY A 483 8.75 -19.26 12.27
CA GLY A 483 9.09 -20.66 12.04
C GLY A 483 8.36 -21.29 10.86
N PHE A 484 7.68 -20.50 10.04
CA PHE A 484 7.07 -20.95 8.80
C PHE A 484 6.91 -19.77 7.80
N GLY A 485 6.70 -20.11 6.55
CA GLY A 485 6.43 -19.21 5.45
C GLY A 485 5.26 -19.72 4.59
N PHE A 486 5.22 -19.33 3.32
CA PHE A 486 4.11 -19.59 2.41
C PHE A 486 4.62 -20.10 1.05
N LEU A 487 4.01 -21.17 0.56
CA LEU A 487 4.21 -21.67 -0.79
C LEU A 487 2.95 -21.42 -1.63
N CYS A 488 3.06 -20.65 -2.72
CA CYS A 488 2.00 -20.51 -3.70
C CYS A 488 2.30 -21.35 -4.95
N ARG A 489 1.30 -22.11 -5.41
CA ARG A 489 1.34 -22.91 -6.64
C ARG A 489 0.03 -22.81 -7.39
N TYR A 490 0.06 -22.53 -8.67
CA TYR A 490 -1.12 -22.44 -9.53
C TYR A 490 -2.16 -21.42 -9.03
N ALA A 491 -1.77 -20.51 -8.15
CA ALA A 491 -2.66 -19.58 -7.48
C ALA A 491 -2.73 -18.24 -8.22
N LYS A 492 -3.93 -17.65 -8.24
CA LYS A 492 -4.19 -16.32 -8.75
C LYS A 492 -5.00 -15.50 -7.75
N GLY A 493 -4.72 -14.20 -7.65
CA GLY A 493 -5.47 -13.30 -6.78
C GLY A 493 -5.17 -13.54 -5.30
N VAL A 494 -3.88 -13.50 -4.92
CA VAL A 494 -3.42 -13.64 -3.53
C VAL A 494 -2.67 -12.38 -3.11
N GLU A 495 -2.95 -11.89 -1.92
CA GLU A 495 -2.36 -10.71 -1.33
C GLU A 495 -1.73 -11.04 0.02
N PHE A 496 -0.51 -10.53 0.26
CA PHE A 496 0.17 -10.60 1.56
C PHE A 496 0.53 -9.19 1.99
N ARG A 497 0.12 -8.77 3.21
CA ARG A 497 0.34 -7.39 3.67
C ARG A 497 0.44 -7.22 5.18
N ASN A 498 1.24 -6.26 5.61
CA ASN A 498 1.33 -5.72 6.97
C ASN A 498 1.63 -6.73 8.08
N PHE A 499 2.47 -7.75 7.83
CA PHE A 499 2.99 -8.61 8.90
C PHE A 499 4.45 -9.00 8.68
N ALA A 500 5.09 -9.51 9.73
CA ALA A 500 6.46 -9.99 9.65
C ALA A 500 6.53 -11.49 9.42
N ILE A 501 7.58 -11.93 8.72
CA ILE A 501 7.99 -13.33 8.66
C ILE A 501 9.39 -13.46 9.27
N MET A 502 9.48 -14.20 10.37
CA MET A 502 10.73 -14.49 11.08
C MET A 502 11.00 -15.98 11.08
N ARG A 503 12.25 -16.36 10.81
CA ARG A 503 12.68 -17.77 10.88
C ARG A 503 11.79 -18.68 10.03
N CYS A 504 11.44 -18.27 8.82
CA CYS A 504 10.79 -19.17 7.85
C CYS A 504 11.60 -20.45 7.68
N MET A 505 10.97 -21.51 7.19
CA MET A 505 11.61 -22.85 7.14
C MET A 505 12.61 -22.97 5.99
N ASP A 506 12.32 -22.30 4.85
CA ASP A 506 13.12 -22.21 3.63
C ASP A 506 12.92 -20.81 3.06
N ASP A 507 12.22 -20.64 1.93
CA ASP A 507 11.77 -19.32 1.49
C ASP A 507 10.68 -18.76 2.44
N CYS A 508 10.68 -17.45 2.69
CA CYS A 508 9.60 -16.81 3.44
C CYS A 508 8.30 -16.84 2.63
N ILE A 509 8.37 -16.51 1.34
CA ILE A 509 7.28 -16.69 0.38
C ILE A 509 7.86 -17.24 -0.92
N SER A 510 7.44 -18.43 -1.31
CA SER A 510 7.82 -19.08 -2.56
C SER A 510 6.64 -19.08 -3.54
N LEU A 511 6.80 -18.43 -4.70
CA LEU A 511 5.83 -18.40 -5.80
C LEU A 511 6.29 -19.39 -6.87
N ASP A 512 6.07 -20.68 -6.61
CA ASP A 512 6.81 -21.76 -7.25
C ASP A 512 6.36 -22.05 -8.69
N THR A 513 5.06 -22.17 -8.96
CA THR A 513 4.60 -22.67 -10.27
C THR A 513 3.35 -21.94 -10.71
N ARG A 514 3.40 -21.27 -11.87
CA ARG A 514 2.29 -20.71 -12.64
C ARG A 514 1.26 -19.99 -11.79
N ASN A 515 1.77 -19.05 -10.99
CA ASN A 515 0.98 -18.10 -10.22
C ASN A 515 0.73 -16.83 -11.03
N ALA A 516 -0.34 -16.09 -10.73
CA ALA A 516 -0.59 -14.79 -11.35
C ALA A 516 -1.31 -13.82 -10.41
N GLU A 517 -1.15 -12.52 -10.68
CA GLU A 517 -1.85 -11.46 -9.94
C GLU A 517 -1.69 -11.64 -8.44
N ILE A 518 -0.44 -11.80 -7.98
CA ILE A 518 -0.08 -11.83 -6.57
C ILE A 518 0.61 -10.53 -6.19
N TRP A 519 0.17 -9.97 -5.07
CA TRP A 519 0.67 -8.73 -4.53
C TRP A 519 1.22 -8.94 -3.12
N ILE A 520 2.52 -8.66 -2.94
CA ILE A 520 3.23 -8.77 -1.66
C ILE A 520 3.70 -7.39 -1.28
N HIS A 521 3.14 -6.82 -0.21
CA HIS A 521 3.44 -5.44 0.15
C HIS A 521 3.39 -5.16 1.65
N ASN A 522 4.12 -4.12 2.07
CA ASN A 522 4.21 -3.69 3.46
C ASN A 522 4.52 -4.84 4.44
N MET A 523 5.39 -5.75 3.99
CA MET A 523 5.89 -6.89 4.78
C MET A 523 7.25 -6.56 5.38
N ASP A 524 7.56 -7.18 6.52
CA ASP A 524 8.91 -7.26 7.08
C ASP A 524 9.47 -8.67 6.94
N PHE A 525 10.57 -8.81 6.20
CA PHE A 525 11.24 -10.08 5.97
C PHE A 525 12.54 -10.15 6.76
N PHE A 526 12.67 -11.16 7.60
CA PHE A 526 13.85 -11.40 8.43
C PHE A 526 14.56 -12.69 8.00
N TYR A 527 15.61 -13.05 8.74
CA TYR A 527 16.35 -14.27 8.49
C TYR A 527 15.46 -15.53 8.51
N GLY A 528 15.76 -16.46 7.59
CA GLY A 528 15.37 -17.85 7.68
C GLY A 528 16.27 -18.65 8.65
N PRO A 529 16.31 -19.99 8.54
CA PRO A 529 17.18 -20.83 9.35
C PRO A 529 18.64 -20.63 8.98
N ASN A 530 19.54 -20.69 9.97
CA ASN A 530 20.98 -20.65 9.70
C ASN A 530 21.46 -22.01 9.21
N GLY A 531 21.60 -22.17 7.90
CA GLY A 531 22.16 -23.37 7.26
C GLY A 531 23.67 -23.35 7.07
N GLY A 532 24.34 -22.25 7.47
CA GLY A 532 25.76 -22.05 7.24
C GLY A 532 26.11 -21.68 5.79
N GLY A 533 27.32 -21.15 5.55
CA GLY A 533 27.79 -20.74 4.22
C GLY A 533 26.84 -19.80 3.50
N ASP A 534 26.45 -20.16 2.28
CA ASP A 534 25.50 -19.38 1.44
C ASP A 534 24.05 -19.38 1.99
N HIS A 535 23.76 -20.20 2.99
CA HIS A 535 22.48 -20.28 3.68
C HIS A 535 22.55 -19.75 5.14
N ALA A 536 23.57 -18.97 5.48
CA ALA A 536 23.73 -18.48 6.85
C ALA A 536 22.56 -17.61 7.32
N LYS A 537 21.96 -16.83 6.42
CA LYS A 537 20.79 -15.98 6.67
C LYS A 537 19.46 -16.61 6.22
N GLY A 538 19.45 -17.86 5.86
CA GLY A 538 18.33 -18.58 5.24
C GLY A 538 18.58 -18.86 3.75
N ASP A 539 17.59 -19.45 3.06
CA ASP A 539 17.62 -19.55 1.60
C ASP A 539 17.04 -18.28 0.95
N GLY A 540 16.29 -18.35 -0.14
CA GLY A 540 15.61 -17.21 -0.73
C GLY A 540 14.62 -16.59 0.25
N THR A 541 14.42 -15.29 0.17
CA THR A 541 13.41 -14.63 1.01
C THR A 541 12.07 -14.62 0.31
N VAL A 542 12.03 -14.08 -0.95
CA VAL A 542 10.83 -14.12 -1.79
C VAL A 542 11.25 -14.57 -3.18
N ASP A 543 11.03 -15.83 -3.49
CA ASP A 543 11.45 -16.44 -4.74
C ASP A 543 10.27 -16.74 -5.67
N LEU A 544 10.47 -16.58 -6.99
CA LEU A 544 9.45 -16.85 -7.99
C LEU A 544 10.05 -17.56 -9.21
N LYS A 545 9.27 -18.47 -9.80
CA LYS A 545 9.74 -19.35 -10.87
C LYS A 545 8.59 -19.96 -11.66
N ASP A 546 8.93 -20.69 -12.74
CA ASP A 546 8.05 -21.56 -13.52
C ASP A 546 6.76 -20.86 -13.98
N ASP A 547 6.91 -19.82 -14.82
CA ASP A 547 5.82 -19.02 -15.38
C ASP A 547 4.91 -18.31 -14.36
N SER A 548 5.41 -18.06 -13.15
CA SER A 548 4.75 -17.11 -12.23
C SER A 548 4.90 -15.70 -12.78
N GLN A 549 3.76 -14.99 -13.00
CA GLN A 549 3.72 -13.74 -13.75
C GLN A 549 2.69 -12.73 -13.22
N TYR A 550 2.77 -11.49 -13.67
CA TYR A 550 1.92 -10.40 -13.18
C TYR A 550 1.97 -10.29 -11.65
N LEU A 551 3.18 -10.15 -11.13
CA LEU A 551 3.43 -10.05 -9.69
C LEU A 551 3.95 -8.66 -9.34
N THR A 552 3.63 -8.19 -8.14
CA THR A 552 4.14 -6.93 -7.60
C THR A 552 4.65 -7.13 -6.18
N PHE A 553 5.85 -6.65 -5.95
CA PHE A 553 6.51 -6.57 -4.63
C PHE A 553 6.72 -5.09 -4.33
N SER A 554 5.98 -4.55 -3.34
CA SER A 554 6.01 -3.11 -3.09
C SER A 554 6.02 -2.77 -1.60
N TYR A 555 6.74 -1.73 -1.23
CA TYR A 555 6.79 -1.26 0.15
C TYR A 555 7.14 -2.35 1.17
N ASN A 556 7.94 -3.37 0.78
CA ASN A 556 8.45 -4.38 1.70
C ASN A 556 9.80 -3.94 2.26
N ARG A 557 10.09 -4.31 3.51
CA ARG A 557 11.42 -4.15 4.09
C ARG A 557 12.08 -5.51 4.24
N PHE A 558 13.25 -5.65 3.65
CA PHE A 558 14.11 -6.83 3.75
C PHE A 558 15.23 -6.50 4.74
N TRP A 559 15.25 -7.19 5.87
CA TRP A 559 16.15 -6.93 6.99
C TRP A 559 17.40 -7.81 6.90
N ASP A 560 18.50 -7.28 6.37
CA ASP A 560 19.79 -7.96 6.24
C ASP A 560 19.71 -9.36 5.60
N THR A 561 18.77 -9.54 4.66
CA THR A 561 18.56 -10.85 4.04
C THR A 561 19.73 -11.24 3.11
N GLY A 562 20.15 -12.52 3.13
CA GLY A 562 21.29 -12.99 2.33
C GLY A 562 20.97 -13.07 0.84
N LYS A 563 19.75 -13.50 0.50
CA LYS A 563 19.24 -13.72 -0.84
C LYS A 563 17.81 -13.20 -0.91
N SER A 564 17.64 -11.89 -1.17
CA SER A 564 16.36 -11.20 -1.00
C SER A 564 15.28 -11.71 -1.95
N SER A 565 15.56 -11.85 -3.25
CA SER A 565 14.56 -12.34 -4.21
C SER A 565 15.21 -12.95 -5.45
N LEU A 566 14.90 -14.20 -5.71
CA LEU A 566 15.22 -14.86 -6.97
C LEU A 566 14.02 -14.74 -7.91
N CYS A 567 14.22 -14.12 -9.07
CA CYS A 567 13.20 -13.88 -10.06
C CYS A 567 13.50 -14.72 -11.32
N GLY A 568 12.93 -15.94 -11.36
CA GLY A 568 13.14 -16.91 -12.43
C GLY A 568 14.14 -18.02 -12.14
N MET A 569 13.89 -19.23 -12.65
CA MET A 569 14.70 -20.43 -12.50
C MET A 569 15.16 -21.07 -13.79
N LYS A 570 14.97 -20.42 -14.97
CA LYS A 570 15.18 -20.95 -16.32
C LYS A 570 14.10 -21.97 -16.75
N SER A 571 13.03 -22.08 -16.01
CA SER A 571 11.87 -22.93 -16.30
C SER A 571 10.75 -22.18 -17.02
N GLU A 572 10.92 -20.88 -17.16
CA GLU A 572 9.95 -19.98 -17.77
C GLU A 572 9.85 -20.28 -19.30
N THR A 573 8.63 -20.44 -19.76
CA THR A 573 8.32 -20.81 -21.15
C THR A 573 7.65 -19.68 -21.94
N GLN A 574 7.32 -18.57 -21.28
CA GLN A 574 6.65 -17.39 -21.83
C GLN A 574 7.20 -16.12 -21.18
N PRO A 575 6.94 -14.92 -21.73
CA PRO A 575 7.26 -13.68 -21.05
C PRO A 575 6.52 -13.56 -19.70
N ASN A 576 7.26 -13.19 -18.67
CA ASN A 576 6.73 -12.98 -17.32
C ASN A 576 7.02 -11.54 -16.90
N TYR A 577 5.99 -10.82 -16.47
CA TYR A 577 6.08 -9.40 -16.14
C TYR A 577 5.98 -9.21 -14.63
N ILE A 578 7.01 -8.61 -14.02
CA ILE A 578 7.19 -8.50 -12.58
C ILE A 578 7.53 -7.06 -12.22
N THR A 579 7.03 -6.58 -11.08
CA THR A 579 7.33 -5.26 -10.53
C THR A 579 7.94 -5.34 -9.15
N TYR A 580 8.98 -4.55 -8.90
CA TYR A 580 9.52 -4.22 -7.58
C TYR A 580 9.53 -2.71 -7.42
N HIS A 581 8.77 -2.16 -6.46
CA HIS A 581 8.79 -0.72 -6.23
C HIS A 581 8.68 -0.35 -4.74
N HIS A 582 9.33 0.74 -4.38
CA HIS A 582 9.33 1.30 -3.02
C HIS A 582 9.72 0.29 -1.93
N ASN A 583 10.45 -0.77 -2.29
CA ASN A 583 10.98 -1.69 -1.29
C ASN A 583 12.24 -1.10 -0.65
N TRP A 584 12.46 -1.43 0.62
CA TRP A 584 13.68 -1.14 1.35
C TRP A 584 14.52 -2.41 1.47
N PHE A 585 15.60 -2.48 0.70
CA PHE A 585 16.61 -3.53 0.83
C PHE A 585 17.65 -3.04 1.85
N ASP A 586 17.37 -3.33 3.12
CA ASP A 586 18.06 -2.78 4.28
C ASP A 586 19.22 -3.69 4.69
N HIS A 587 20.43 -3.31 4.31
CA HIS A 587 21.68 -4.05 4.56
C HIS A 587 21.72 -5.48 3.98
N CYS A 588 20.93 -5.74 2.95
CA CYS A 588 20.87 -7.05 2.30
C CYS A 588 22.19 -7.42 1.62
N ASP A 589 22.44 -8.74 1.43
CA ASP A 589 23.64 -9.15 0.71
C ASP A 589 23.48 -9.04 -0.80
N SER A 590 22.42 -9.62 -1.37
CA SER A 590 22.27 -9.77 -2.81
C SER A 590 20.85 -10.12 -3.25
N ARG A 591 20.65 -10.25 -4.57
CA ARG A 591 19.39 -10.63 -5.21
C ARG A 591 18.25 -9.62 -4.88
N CYS A 592 18.47 -8.35 -5.21
CA CYS A 592 17.51 -7.29 -4.92
C CYS A 592 16.86 -6.67 -6.21
N PRO A 593 16.25 -7.48 -7.15
CA PRO A 593 16.23 -8.92 -7.30
C PRO A 593 17.40 -9.48 -8.16
N ARG A 594 17.59 -10.81 -8.17
CA ARG A 594 18.33 -11.52 -9.22
C ARG A 594 17.36 -12.08 -10.26
N VAL A 595 17.48 -11.62 -11.50
CA VAL A 595 16.51 -11.92 -12.57
C VAL A 595 17.09 -12.91 -13.58
N ARG A 596 16.29 -13.92 -13.95
CA ARG A 596 16.51 -14.83 -15.06
C ARG A 596 15.31 -14.80 -15.99
N THR A 597 15.52 -14.76 -17.28
CA THR A 597 14.49 -14.94 -18.33
C THR A 597 13.34 -13.92 -18.36
N MET A 598 12.99 -13.33 -17.23
CA MET A 598 11.79 -12.49 -17.04
C MET A 598 12.04 -11.03 -17.45
N SER A 599 10.94 -10.29 -17.67
CA SER A 599 10.90 -8.84 -17.91
C SER A 599 10.45 -8.15 -16.64
N VAL A 600 11.35 -7.37 -16.03
CA VAL A 600 11.16 -6.87 -14.66
C VAL A 600 11.35 -5.36 -14.59
N HIS A 601 10.37 -4.68 -13.99
CA HIS A 601 10.45 -3.25 -13.68
C HIS A 601 10.81 -3.05 -12.20
N VAL A 602 11.91 -2.37 -11.95
CA VAL A 602 12.48 -2.07 -10.62
C VAL A 602 12.56 -0.57 -10.47
N TRP A 603 11.68 0.05 -9.70
CA TRP A 603 11.62 1.51 -9.61
C TRP A 603 11.34 2.01 -8.20
N ASN A 604 11.88 3.18 -7.87
CA ASN A 604 11.78 3.84 -6.57
C ASN A 604 12.07 2.95 -5.36
N ASN A 605 12.95 1.94 -5.50
CA ASN A 605 13.40 1.16 -4.35
C ASN A 605 14.59 1.86 -3.67
N TYR A 606 14.70 1.66 -2.38
CA TYR A 606 15.82 2.08 -1.56
C TYR A 606 16.75 0.89 -1.30
N PHE A 607 17.94 0.93 -1.91
CA PHE A 607 19.03 -0.03 -1.70
C PHE A 607 19.99 0.58 -0.71
N ASP A 608 19.96 0.08 0.52
CA ASP A 608 20.65 0.66 1.65
C ASP A 608 21.77 -0.28 2.11
N TYR A 609 23.02 0.08 1.81
CA TYR A 609 24.22 -0.70 2.11
C TYR A 609 24.15 -2.15 1.64
N VAL A 610 23.67 -2.40 0.43
CA VAL A 610 23.64 -3.75 -0.16
C VAL A 610 25.06 -4.25 -0.43
N ALA A 611 25.41 -5.38 0.20
CA ALA A 611 26.80 -5.79 0.37
C ALA A 611 27.47 -6.36 -0.89
N LYS A 612 26.77 -7.17 -1.69
CA LYS A 612 27.33 -7.82 -2.88
C LYS A 612 26.87 -7.14 -4.15
N TYR A 613 25.57 -7.15 -4.40
CA TYR A 613 24.96 -6.45 -5.54
C TYR A 613 23.47 -6.19 -5.32
N GLY A 614 22.99 -5.10 -5.90
CA GLY A 614 21.57 -4.76 -5.95
C GLY A 614 20.81 -5.60 -6.99
N VAL A 615 20.60 -5.05 -8.19
CA VAL A 615 19.87 -5.69 -9.28
C VAL A 615 20.79 -6.53 -10.14
N GLY A 616 20.48 -7.81 -10.31
CA GLY A 616 21.27 -8.73 -11.14
C GLY A 616 20.49 -9.26 -12.33
N SER A 617 21.06 -9.17 -13.55
CA SER A 617 20.44 -9.65 -14.80
C SER A 617 21.21 -10.84 -15.35
N THR A 618 20.52 -11.97 -15.53
CA THR A 618 21.10 -13.20 -16.09
C THR A 618 20.16 -13.85 -17.09
N THR A 619 20.67 -14.83 -17.85
CA THR A 619 19.90 -15.79 -18.69
C THR A 619 18.88 -15.11 -19.61
N GLY A 620 19.30 -13.97 -20.21
CA GLY A 620 18.50 -13.27 -21.22
C GLY A 620 17.34 -12.45 -20.69
N SER A 621 17.33 -12.14 -19.38
CA SER A 621 16.32 -11.25 -18.78
C SER A 621 16.43 -9.82 -19.32
N SER A 622 15.30 -9.11 -19.27
CA SER A 622 15.17 -7.67 -19.54
C SER A 622 14.76 -6.96 -18.26
N VAL A 623 15.61 -6.06 -17.74
CA VAL A 623 15.33 -5.40 -16.45
C VAL A 623 15.37 -3.88 -16.64
N PHE A 624 14.26 -3.21 -16.37
CA PHE A 624 14.19 -1.75 -16.33
C PHE A 624 14.37 -1.27 -14.91
N VAL A 625 15.44 -0.51 -14.65
CA VAL A 625 15.82 0.01 -13.34
C VAL A 625 15.71 1.52 -13.37
N GLU A 626 14.67 2.08 -12.71
CA GLU A 626 14.26 3.47 -12.86
C GLU A 626 14.13 4.17 -11.50
N ASN A 627 14.70 5.37 -11.38
CA ASN A 627 14.53 6.26 -10.24
C ASN A 627 14.72 5.61 -8.87
N ASN A 628 15.62 4.63 -8.75
CA ASN A 628 15.97 4.03 -7.46
C ASN A 628 17.06 4.84 -6.76
N TYR A 629 17.16 4.67 -5.45
CA TYR A 629 18.21 5.25 -4.64
C TYR A 629 19.13 4.17 -4.08
N PHE A 630 20.40 4.18 -4.47
CA PHE A 630 21.43 3.26 -3.99
C PHE A 630 22.37 4.01 -3.04
N ARG A 631 22.33 3.69 -1.75
CA ARG A 631 23.23 4.23 -0.71
C ARG A 631 24.23 3.17 -0.30
N GLY A 632 25.51 3.44 -0.35
CA GLY A 632 26.56 2.51 0.08
C GLY A 632 26.57 1.15 -0.63
N THR A 633 25.85 1.01 -1.73
CA THR A 633 25.70 -0.26 -2.48
C THR A 633 26.90 -0.47 -3.40
N ASN A 634 27.59 -1.60 -3.30
CA ASN A 634 28.82 -1.85 -4.05
C ASN A 634 28.64 -1.94 -5.55
N ARG A 635 27.77 -2.81 -5.98
CA ARG A 635 27.42 -3.05 -7.39
C ARG A 635 25.92 -2.87 -7.52
N PRO A 636 25.46 -1.62 -7.79
CA PRO A 636 24.04 -1.31 -7.84
C PRO A 636 23.29 -2.15 -8.87
N MET A 637 23.89 -2.36 -10.02
CA MET A 637 23.38 -3.18 -11.10
C MET A 637 24.51 -4.04 -11.67
N MET A 638 24.19 -5.27 -12.09
CA MET A 638 25.18 -6.21 -12.56
C MET A 638 24.58 -7.17 -13.59
N SER A 639 25.26 -7.33 -14.73
CA SER A 639 24.88 -8.34 -15.73
C SER A 639 25.90 -9.47 -15.75
N SER A 640 25.42 -10.71 -15.78
CA SER A 640 26.29 -11.90 -15.66
C SER A 640 27.28 -12.02 -16.81
N GLN A 641 28.52 -12.37 -16.48
CA GLN A 641 29.66 -12.60 -17.36
C GLN A 641 30.06 -11.39 -18.24
N GLN A 642 29.66 -10.18 -17.82
CA GLN A 642 30.09 -8.94 -18.44
C GLN A 642 30.21 -7.82 -17.42
N GLY A 643 30.68 -6.63 -17.82
CA GLY A 643 30.83 -5.50 -16.93
C GLY A 643 31.67 -5.83 -15.71
N THR A 644 31.17 -5.53 -14.55
CA THR A 644 31.85 -5.76 -13.26
C THR A 644 31.92 -7.24 -12.89
N ASP A 645 31.01 -8.09 -13.37
CA ASP A 645 31.07 -9.54 -13.15
C ASP A 645 32.23 -10.19 -13.93
N ALA A 646 32.56 -9.71 -15.10
CA ALA A 646 33.69 -10.22 -15.90
C ALA A 646 35.07 -9.80 -15.33
N THR A 647 35.14 -8.72 -14.59
CA THR A 647 36.38 -8.14 -14.06
C THR A 647 36.56 -8.30 -12.54
N GLY A 648 35.55 -8.80 -11.85
CA GLY A 648 35.52 -8.94 -10.38
C GLY A 648 35.56 -10.37 -9.88
N ASP A 649 35.21 -10.54 -8.62
CA ASP A 649 35.25 -11.84 -7.91
C ASP A 649 34.13 -12.79 -8.32
N GLY A 650 33.30 -12.45 -9.31
CA GLY A 650 32.16 -13.24 -9.78
C GLY A 650 31.09 -13.39 -8.69
N THR A 651 30.00 -12.64 -8.84
CA THR A 651 28.86 -12.73 -7.90
C THR A 651 27.73 -13.61 -8.43
N PHE A 652 27.79 -13.97 -9.70
CA PHE A 652 26.87 -14.88 -10.36
C PHE A 652 27.47 -16.30 -10.53
N SER A 653 26.62 -17.26 -10.84
CA SER A 653 27.00 -18.67 -11.05
C SER A 653 27.49 -19.01 -12.45
N GLY A 654 28.00 -18.03 -13.22
CA GLY A 654 28.50 -18.24 -14.59
C GLY A 654 27.39 -18.44 -15.64
N GLU A 655 26.18 -17.93 -15.39
CA GLU A 655 25.05 -17.97 -16.31
C GLU A 655 25.22 -16.95 -17.45
N LYS A 656 24.52 -17.14 -18.56
CA LYS A 656 24.45 -16.14 -19.62
C LYS A 656 23.96 -14.79 -19.07
N GLY A 657 24.39 -13.68 -19.69
CA GLY A 657 23.94 -12.35 -19.32
C GLY A 657 22.51 -12.06 -19.77
N GLY A 658 21.96 -10.97 -19.26
CA GLY A 658 20.77 -10.28 -19.76
C GLY A 658 21.06 -8.80 -19.92
N ILE A 659 20.07 -7.97 -20.17
CA ILE A 659 20.21 -6.53 -20.35
C ILE A 659 19.46 -5.78 -19.27
N ILE A 660 20.14 -4.81 -18.65
CA ILE A 660 19.54 -3.82 -17.76
C ILE A 660 19.46 -2.49 -18.51
N LYS A 661 18.26 -1.89 -18.54
CA LYS A 661 18.05 -0.48 -18.86
C LYS A 661 18.04 0.31 -17.57
N SER A 662 18.92 1.31 -17.45
CA SER A 662 19.03 2.20 -16.30
C SER A 662 18.56 3.60 -16.65
N PHE A 663 17.74 4.23 -15.81
CA PHE A 663 17.30 5.60 -16.00
C PHE A 663 17.03 6.31 -14.66
N GLY A 664 17.55 7.51 -14.48
CA GLY A 664 17.20 8.37 -13.34
C GLY A 664 17.62 7.86 -11.95
N ASN A 665 18.51 6.86 -11.85
CA ASN A 665 18.94 6.31 -10.58
C ASN A 665 19.97 7.21 -9.88
N VAL A 666 19.93 7.25 -8.53
CA VAL A 666 20.87 7.98 -7.68
C VAL A 666 21.81 7.00 -7.00
N PHE A 667 23.12 7.31 -7.03
CA PHE A 667 24.17 6.57 -6.34
C PHE A 667 24.80 7.49 -5.29
N ALA A 668 24.64 7.17 -4.02
CA ALA A 668 25.05 8.00 -2.90
C ALA A 668 25.91 7.21 -1.91
N GLU A 669 26.78 7.93 -1.16
CA GLU A 669 27.70 7.38 -0.16
C GLU A 669 28.49 6.17 -0.68
N ASN A 670 28.95 6.28 -1.94
CA ASN A 670 29.62 5.18 -2.63
C ASN A 670 30.85 4.73 -1.86
N SER A 671 30.93 3.44 -1.56
CA SER A 671 32.08 2.82 -0.94
C SER A 671 33.29 2.83 -1.91
N LYS A 672 34.47 2.59 -1.38
CA LYS A 672 35.68 2.37 -2.23
C LYS A 672 35.53 1.15 -3.16
N TYR A 673 34.56 0.29 -2.93
CA TYR A 673 34.27 -0.89 -3.75
C TYR A 673 33.13 -0.65 -4.74
N PHE A 674 32.58 0.55 -4.79
CA PHE A 674 31.56 0.91 -5.77
C PHE A 674 32.09 0.68 -7.18
N SER A 675 31.37 -0.10 -7.95
CA SER A 675 31.71 -0.41 -9.33
C SER A 675 30.48 -0.53 -10.20
N PHE A 676 30.45 0.25 -11.28
CA PHE A 676 29.36 0.25 -12.22
C PHE A 676 29.88 0.70 -13.61
N ILE A 677 29.66 -0.12 -14.62
CA ILE A 677 30.09 0.12 -16.00
C ILE A 677 28.87 0.26 -16.90
N THR A 678 28.66 1.44 -17.46
CA THR A 678 27.58 1.68 -18.42
C THR A 678 28.00 1.29 -19.84
N TYR A 679 27.04 0.98 -20.70
CA TYR A 679 27.25 0.75 -22.13
C TYR A 679 28.02 1.93 -22.80
N GLN A 680 27.70 3.15 -22.41
CA GLN A 680 28.33 4.36 -22.91
C GLN A 680 29.83 4.46 -22.57
N LYS A 681 30.24 3.85 -21.45
CA LYS A 681 31.68 3.76 -21.07
C LYS A 681 32.39 2.59 -21.76
N ASN A 682 31.71 1.45 -21.89
CA ASN A 682 32.25 0.25 -22.52
C ASN A 682 31.14 -0.53 -23.22
N ASN A 683 30.98 -0.32 -24.52
CA ASN A 683 29.91 -0.92 -25.32
C ASN A 683 30.09 -2.42 -25.64
N THR A 684 31.19 -3.02 -25.23
CA THR A 684 31.48 -4.45 -25.44
C THR A 684 31.29 -5.26 -24.16
N SER A 685 31.41 -4.63 -22.96
CA SER A 685 31.27 -5.31 -21.68
C SER A 685 30.79 -4.30 -20.65
N PHE A 686 29.51 -4.34 -20.25
CA PHE A 686 28.83 -3.36 -19.43
C PHE A 686 27.85 -4.04 -18.48
N ASP A 687 27.48 -3.35 -17.39
CA ASP A 687 26.48 -3.77 -16.42
C ASP A 687 25.06 -3.34 -16.85
N ALA A 688 24.91 -2.11 -17.35
CA ALA A 688 23.64 -1.57 -17.78
C ALA A 688 23.77 -0.60 -18.96
N TYR A 689 22.71 -0.47 -19.74
CA TYR A 689 22.53 0.59 -20.72
C TYR A 689 21.89 1.80 -20.02
N GLU A 690 22.62 2.91 -19.94
CA GLU A 690 22.10 4.15 -19.36
C GLU A 690 21.28 4.90 -20.40
N ALA A 691 19.96 4.94 -20.24
CA ALA A 691 19.04 5.61 -21.13
C ALA A 691 19.07 7.12 -20.92
N SER A 692 19.00 7.91 -21.99
CA SER A 692 18.96 9.37 -21.96
C SER A 692 17.56 9.91 -21.64
N SER A 693 16.53 9.08 -21.84
CA SER A 693 15.15 9.37 -21.50
C SER A 693 14.43 8.08 -21.06
N ARG A 694 13.35 8.24 -20.29
CA ARG A 694 12.54 7.10 -19.83
C ARG A 694 12.06 6.22 -21.00
N ASP A 695 11.62 6.84 -22.07
CA ASP A 695 11.01 6.15 -23.23
C ASP A 695 12.02 5.74 -24.31
N GLU A 696 13.31 5.92 -24.06
CA GLU A 696 14.34 5.45 -25.00
C GLU A 696 14.28 3.93 -25.15
N GLN A 697 14.22 3.46 -26.38
CA GLN A 697 14.32 2.04 -26.69
C GLN A 697 15.77 1.62 -26.86
N ILE A 698 16.16 0.52 -26.26
CA ILE A 698 17.48 -0.05 -26.45
C ILE A 698 17.55 -0.70 -27.84
N PRO A 699 18.50 -0.30 -28.70
CA PRO A 699 18.65 -0.92 -30.01
C PRO A 699 18.91 -2.43 -29.94
N ALA A 700 18.31 -3.21 -30.82
CA ALA A 700 18.50 -4.67 -30.87
C ALA A 700 19.97 -5.10 -31.12
N SER A 701 20.83 -4.18 -31.53
CA SER A 701 22.29 -4.39 -31.67
C SER A 701 23.00 -4.42 -30.31
N VAL A 702 22.42 -3.86 -29.26
CA VAL A 702 22.93 -3.93 -27.88
C VAL A 702 22.57 -5.31 -27.33
N LYS A 703 23.59 -6.12 -27.09
CA LYS A 703 23.41 -7.52 -26.70
C LYS A 703 24.25 -7.88 -25.50
N ALA A 704 23.74 -8.81 -24.70
CA ALA A 704 24.53 -9.46 -23.68
C ALA A 704 25.75 -10.15 -24.30
N LEU A 705 26.93 -9.94 -23.69
CA LEU A 705 28.20 -10.46 -24.18
C LEU A 705 28.18 -11.99 -24.29
N VAL A 706 27.64 -12.63 -23.24
CA VAL A 706 27.46 -14.08 -23.21
C VAL A 706 25.97 -14.41 -23.31
N GLY A 707 25.56 -15.08 -24.38
CA GLY A 707 24.17 -15.42 -24.68
C GLY A 707 23.57 -14.64 -25.84
N GLY A 708 24.06 -13.44 -26.12
CA GLY A 708 23.69 -12.66 -27.31
C GLY A 708 22.23 -12.14 -27.31
N THR A 709 21.56 -12.15 -26.16
CA THR A 709 20.19 -11.67 -26.05
C THR A 709 20.12 -10.15 -26.01
N SER A 710 19.09 -9.57 -26.61
CA SER A 710 18.77 -8.13 -26.59
C SER A 710 17.74 -7.83 -25.52
N TYR A 711 17.61 -6.57 -25.19
CA TYR A 711 16.52 -6.05 -24.36
C TYR A 711 15.20 -6.09 -25.14
N ASP A 712 14.10 -6.48 -24.52
CA ASP A 712 12.81 -6.66 -25.18
C ASP A 712 11.97 -5.36 -25.31
N ASN A 713 12.41 -4.28 -24.69
CA ASN A 713 11.72 -2.98 -24.65
C ASN A 713 10.26 -3.04 -24.16
N PHE A 714 9.94 -3.98 -23.23
CA PHE A 714 8.59 -4.12 -22.66
C PHE A 714 8.10 -2.84 -22.00
N ASP A 715 9.00 -2.07 -21.39
CA ASP A 715 8.71 -0.84 -20.65
C ASP A 715 8.21 0.32 -21.51
N THR A 716 8.47 0.28 -22.82
CA THR A 716 7.98 1.27 -23.80
C THR A 716 6.74 0.80 -24.55
N ASN A 717 6.28 -0.41 -24.31
CA ASN A 717 5.08 -0.96 -24.94
C ASN A 717 3.84 -0.64 -24.08
N SER A 718 3.05 0.33 -24.52
CA SER A 718 1.85 0.80 -23.80
C SER A 718 0.76 -0.28 -23.61
N SER A 719 0.79 -1.37 -24.37
CA SER A 719 -0.13 -2.49 -24.21
C SER A 719 0.31 -3.48 -23.12
N LEU A 720 1.56 -3.43 -22.70
CA LEU A 720 2.16 -4.30 -21.69
C LEU A 720 2.44 -3.55 -20.38
N MET A 721 2.74 -2.25 -20.46
CA MET A 721 3.13 -1.48 -19.29
C MET A 721 1.92 -0.90 -18.57
N TYR A 722 1.91 -1.00 -17.24
CA TYR A 722 0.90 -0.36 -16.40
C TYR A 722 1.16 1.15 -16.27
N SER A 723 0.14 1.90 -15.88
CA SER A 723 0.28 3.31 -15.54
C SER A 723 0.86 3.45 -14.13
N TYR A 724 1.82 4.34 -13.96
CA TYR A 724 2.46 4.65 -12.67
C TYR A 724 3.02 6.07 -12.69
N ALA A 725 3.34 6.60 -11.51
CA ALA A 725 4.00 7.88 -11.34
C ALA A 725 5.26 7.70 -10.47
N ALA A 726 6.43 7.67 -11.11
CA ALA A 726 7.69 7.54 -10.38
C ALA A 726 7.98 8.80 -9.57
N ASP A 727 8.29 8.64 -8.29
CA ASP A 727 8.82 9.71 -7.44
C ASP A 727 10.25 10.06 -7.89
N ALA A 728 10.71 11.27 -7.54
CA ALA A 728 12.10 11.64 -7.75
C ALA A 728 13.01 10.70 -6.93
N ALA A 729 14.06 10.19 -7.56
CA ALA A 729 14.95 9.22 -6.91
C ALA A 729 15.52 9.73 -5.58
N GLU A 730 15.79 11.02 -5.47
CA GLU A 730 16.30 11.68 -4.27
C GLU A 730 15.32 11.65 -3.09
N ASP A 731 14.00 11.55 -3.35
CA ASP A 731 12.97 11.51 -2.32
C ASP A 731 12.70 10.08 -1.81
N VAL A 732 13.15 9.07 -2.55
CA VAL A 732 12.91 7.66 -2.25
C VAL A 732 13.29 7.24 -0.83
N PRO A 733 14.46 7.61 -0.27
CA PRO A 733 14.78 7.24 1.11
C PRO A 733 13.76 7.77 2.12
N ALA A 734 13.30 9.02 1.95
CA ALA A 734 12.33 9.62 2.86
C ALA A 734 10.93 9.00 2.71
N ILE A 735 10.52 8.67 1.49
CA ILE A 735 9.25 8.00 1.20
C ILE A 735 9.25 6.59 1.80
N VAL A 736 10.27 5.81 1.47
CA VAL A 736 10.37 4.39 1.83
C VAL A 736 10.55 4.19 3.33
N THR A 737 11.29 5.06 4.02
CA THR A 737 11.46 5.00 5.48
C THR A 737 10.43 5.83 6.25
N GLY A 738 9.45 6.41 5.58
CA GLY A 738 8.38 7.23 6.19
C GLY A 738 7.25 6.39 6.83
N PHE A 739 6.28 7.07 7.44
CA PHE A 739 5.12 6.43 8.10
C PHE A 739 4.27 5.57 7.15
N TYR A 740 4.13 5.99 5.90
CA TYR A 740 3.44 5.25 4.84
C TYR A 740 4.41 4.43 3.97
N GLY A 741 5.62 4.22 4.43
CA GLY A 741 6.70 3.57 3.70
C GLY A 741 6.71 2.05 3.78
N ALA A 742 7.91 1.48 3.63
CA ALA A 742 8.13 0.05 3.57
C ALA A 742 7.96 -0.63 4.93
N GLY A 743 7.54 -1.89 4.90
CA GLY A 743 7.30 -2.68 6.09
C GLY A 743 5.92 -2.46 6.69
N ARG A 744 5.72 -3.03 7.86
CA ARG A 744 4.48 -2.91 8.64
C ARG A 744 4.23 -1.47 9.08
N ILE A 745 2.97 -1.17 9.44
CA ILE A 745 2.62 0.10 10.10
C ILE A 745 3.61 0.43 11.23
N ASN A 746 4.06 1.66 11.30
CA ASN A 746 5.11 2.12 12.24
C ASN A 746 6.44 1.32 12.13
N HIS A 747 6.70 0.69 10.99
CA HIS A 747 7.85 -0.21 10.77
C HIS A 747 7.92 -1.41 11.73
N GLY A 748 6.79 -1.82 12.29
CA GLY A 748 6.66 -2.94 13.20
C GLY A 748 7.09 -2.66 14.64
N ASP A 749 6.92 -3.67 15.48
CA ASP A 749 7.28 -3.65 16.90
C ASP A 749 8.74 -4.07 17.17
N PHE A 750 9.38 -4.75 16.19
CA PHE A 750 10.78 -5.17 16.31
C PHE A 750 11.71 -4.02 15.94
N THR A 751 12.54 -3.62 16.89
CA THR A 751 13.50 -2.53 16.69
C THR A 751 14.93 -3.07 16.56
N TRP A 752 15.61 -2.65 15.48
CA TRP A 752 17.00 -2.99 15.21
C TRP A 752 17.65 -1.87 14.43
N THR A 753 18.94 -1.60 14.70
CA THR A 753 19.73 -0.64 13.94
C THR A 753 20.94 -1.33 13.38
N PHE A 754 21.14 -1.23 12.08
CA PHE A 754 22.32 -1.74 11.41
C PHE A 754 23.46 -0.74 11.48
N GLU A 755 24.69 -1.24 11.49
CA GLU A 755 25.88 -0.42 11.30
C GLU A 755 26.19 -0.31 9.80
N ASP A 756 26.41 0.89 9.31
CA ASP A 756 26.86 1.16 7.94
C ASP A 756 28.28 0.65 7.76
N ILE A 757 28.44 -0.57 7.38
CA ILE A 757 29.75 -1.21 7.15
C ILE A 757 30.06 -1.14 5.66
N ASP A 758 31.26 -0.66 5.31
CA ASP A 758 31.76 -0.60 3.94
C ASP A 758 31.60 -1.97 3.23
N GLY A 759 30.74 -1.99 2.25
CA GLY A 759 29.94 -3.14 1.80
C GLY A 759 30.68 -4.29 1.13
N HIS A 760 31.97 -4.46 1.14
CA HIS A 760 32.62 -5.60 0.48
C HIS A 760 33.61 -6.34 1.36
N ASN A 761 33.52 -6.16 2.65
CA ASN A 761 34.27 -7.00 3.57
C ASN A 761 33.39 -8.14 4.11
N SER A 762 34.02 -9.18 4.64
CA SER A 762 33.29 -10.33 5.18
C SER A 762 32.33 -9.96 6.33
N ALA A 763 32.52 -8.83 6.99
CA ALA A 763 31.64 -8.39 8.08
C ALA A 763 30.31 -7.83 7.56
N SER A 764 30.29 -7.19 6.38
CA SER A 764 29.07 -6.57 5.82
C SER A 764 28.04 -7.59 5.32
N TYR A 765 28.45 -8.85 5.02
CA TYR A 765 27.55 -9.92 4.61
C TYR A 765 27.64 -11.16 5.49
N ALA A 766 28.29 -11.05 6.62
CA ALA A 766 28.30 -12.12 7.62
C ALA A 766 26.93 -12.22 8.31
N TYR A 767 26.62 -13.43 8.76
CA TYR A 767 25.45 -13.63 9.61
C TYR A 767 25.61 -12.86 10.93
N ASP A 768 24.68 -11.94 11.21
CA ASP A 768 24.63 -11.25 12.49
C ASP A 768 24.03 -12.15 13.57
N THR A 769 24.90 -12.64 14.44
CA THR A 769 24.51 -13.55 15.53
C THR A 769 23.63 -12.87 16.58
N LYS A 770 23.76 -11.54 16.75
CA LYS A 770 22.93 -10.78 17.70
C LYS A 770 21.51 -10.61 17.15
N LEU A 771 21.39 -10.23 15.87
CA LEU A 771 20.08 -10.18 15.20
C LEU A 771 19.45 -11.58 15.20
N GLY A 772 20.22 -12.61 14.83
CA GLY A 772 19.74 -13.97 14.88
C GLY A 772 19.18 -14.37 16.24
N SER A 773 19.93 -14.09 17.32
CA SER A 773 19.47 -14.35 18.68
C SER A 773 18.23 -13.53 19.06
N ALA A 774 18.14 -12.28 18.61
CA ALA A 774 16.96 -11.45 18.87
C ALA A 774 15.71 -12.03 18.20
N LEU A 775 15.82 -12.53 16.96
CA LEU A 775 14.73 -13.19 16.24
C LEU A 775 14.30 -14.50 16.91
N ASP A 776 15.28 -15.34 17.37
CA ASP A 776 14.98 -16.59 18.08
C ASP A 776 14.25 -16.36 19.41
N ASN A 777 14.57 -15.26 20.08
CA ASN A 777 13.99 -14.88 21.37
C ASN A 777 12.81 -13.90 21.25
N TYR A 778 12.38 -13.59 20.03
CA TYR A 778 11.25 -12.68 19.83
C TYR A 778 9.99 -13.18 20.54
N LYS A 779 9.32 -12.26 21.23
CA LYS A 779 8.08 -12.50 21.97
C LYS A 779 7.13 -11.35 21.72
N THR A 780 5.89 -11.67 21.51
CA THR A 780 4.85 -10.65 21.49
C THR A 780 4.63 -10.07 22.88
N THR A 781 4.33 -8.79 22.95
CA THR A 781 3.85 -8.11 24.15
C THR A 781 2.33 -8.16 24.30
N LEU A 782 1.62 -8.75 23.32
CA LEU A 782 0.18 -8.95 23.36
C LEU A 782 -0.26 -9.77 24.58
N VAL A 783 -1.17 -9.22 25.37
CA VAL A 783 -1.70 -9.87 26.58
C VAL A 783 -3.02 -10.58 26.28
N LYS A 784 -3.94 -9.92 25.57
CA LYS A 784 -5.30 -10.42 25.32
C LYS A 784 -5.83 -9.87 23.99
N VAL A 785 -6.56 -10.69 23.25
CA VAL A 785 -7.47 -10.26 22.19
C VAL A 785 -8.88 -10.36 22.75
N TYR A 786 -9.65 -9.28 22.66
CA TYR A 786 -11.04 -9.32 23.10
C TYR A 786 -11.86 -10.13 22.09
N GLY A 787 -12.87 -10.86 22.55
CA GLY A 787 -13.68 -11.71 21.66
C GLY A 787 -12.92 -12.82 20.95
N GLU A 788 -11.69 -13.19 21.37
CA GLU A 788 -10.81 -14.17 20.71
C GLU A 788 -11.52 -15.52 20.49
N GLY A 789 -11.58 -15.96 19.24
CA GLY A 789 -12.21 -17.22 18.86
C GLY A 789 -13.72 -17.11 18.58
N GLY A 790 -14.30 -15.94 18.72
CA GLY A 790 -15.66 -15.66 18.27
C GLY A 790 -15.79 -15.64 16.74
N SER A 791 -17.01 -15.73 16.24
CA SER A 791 -17.27 -15.52 14.80
C SER A 791 -17.04 -14.06 14.45
N SER A 792 -16.41 -13.82 13.29
CA SER A 792 -16.26 -12.44 12.81
C SER A 792 -17.61 -11.80 12.50
N THR A 793 -17.80 -10.57 12.96
CA THR A 793 -18.96 -9.74 12.61
C THR A 793 -18.76 -8.97 11.31
N GLU A 794 -17.56 -9.03 10.73
CA GLU A 794 -17.26 -8.35 9.48
C GLU A 794 -17.71 -9.17 8.28
N THR A 795 -18.49 -8.54 7.43
CA THR A 795 -18.88 -9.07 6.11
C THR A 795 -18.67 -8.00 5.07
N GLY A 796 -18.07 -8.35 3.93
CA GLY A 796 -17.90 -7.43 2.82
C GLY A 796 -19.24 -6.90 2.31
N SER A 797 -19.50 -5.62 2.52
CA SER A 797 -20.73 -4.93 2.08
C SER A 797 -20.59 -4.21 0.74
N GLY A 798 -19.45 -4.26 0.09
CA GLY A 798 -19.07 -3.69 -1.21
C GLY A 798 -19.95 -2.57 -1.74
N SER A 799 -19.49 -1.32 -1.71
CA SER A 799 -20.11 -0.23 -2.46
C SER A 799 -19.43 -0.12 -3.83
N GLY A 800 -19.91 -0.87 -4.80
CA GLY A 800 -19.51 -0.74 -6.20
C GLY A 800 -20.59 0.00 -6.98
N SER A 801 -20.33 1.23 -7.39
CA SER A 801 -21.08 1.88 -8.46
C SER A 801 -20.68 1.24 -9.79
N GLY A 802 -21.52 0.39 -10.35
CA GLY A 802 -21.35 -0.21 -11.67
C GLY A 802 -22.67 -0.16 -12.41
N GLU A 803 -22.62 0.44 -13.56
CA GLU A 803 -23.72 0.70 -14.47
C GLU A 803 -24.55 -0.52 -14.84
N THR A 804 -25.83 -0.24 -14.99
CA THR A 804 -26.89 -1.12 -15.46
C THR A 804 -26.82 -1.37 -16.96
N GLY A 805 -26.87 -2.64 -17.34
CA GLY A 805 -27.35 -3.06 -18.65
C GLY A 805 -28.59 -3.93 -18.45
N GLY A 806 -29.76 -3.45 -18.90
CA GLY A 806 -31.02 -4.07 -18.66
C GLY A 806 -31.36 -5.22 -19.62
N GLU A 807 -32.31 -6.04 -19.22
CA GLU A 807 -33.49 -6.36 -20.02
C GLU A 807 -34.58 -7.05 -19.18
N THR A 808 -35.62 -6.42 -19.23
CA THR A 808 -37.09 -6.64 -19.12
C THR A 808 -37.63 -8.05 -18.92
N GLY A 809 -38.62 -8.11 -18.05
CA GLY A 809 -39.75 -9.04 -18.19
C GLY A 809 -40.56 -9.34 -16.91
N GLY A 810 -41.64 -8.58 -16.68
CA GLY A 810 -42.99 -9.03 -16.42
C GLY A 810 -43.45 -9.28 -14.97
N GLU A 811 -44.13 -8.29 -14.42
CA GLU A 811 -45.36 -8.30 -13.61
C GLU A 811 -45.79 -9.58 -12.85
N THR A 812 -46.16 -9.50 -11.60
CA THR A 812 -47.35 -8.88 -10.99
C THR A 812 -47.32 -8.97 -9.44
N GLY A 813 -47.65 -7.91 -8.81
CA GLY A 813 -48.52 -7.56 -7.73
C GLY A 813 -48.78 -8.46 -6.52
N GLY A 814 -48.62 -7.83 -5.34
CA GLY A 814 -49.12 -8.36 -4.10
C GLY A 814 -48.57 -7.63 -2.87
N THR A 815 -49.20 -6.54 -2.51
CA THR A 815 -49.08 -5.90 -1.19
C THR A 815 -49.46 -6.88 -0.09
N GLU A 816 -48.62 -7.03 0.93
CA GLU A 816 -49.09 -6.97 2.32
C GLU A 816 -47.96 -6.83 3.32
N THR A 817 -48.21 -5.97 4.26
CA THR A 817 -47.50 -5.63 5.46
C THR A 817 -47.31 -6.81 6.40
N GLY A 818 -46.05 -7.03 6.87
CA GLY A 818 -45.75 -8.00 7.92
C GLY A 818 -44.46 -7.67 8.64
N GLY A 819 -44.56 -7.28 9.89
CA GLY A 819 -43.49 -6.73 10.74
C GLY A 819 -42.29 -7.64 10.88
N SER A 820 -41.14 -7.00 10.91
CA SER A 820 -39.85 -7.54 11.34
C SER A 820 -39.96 -7.89 12.84
N THR A 821 -40.05 -9.17 13.16
CA THR A 821 -39.75 -9.65 14.52
C THR A 821 -38.25 -9.90 14.62
N GLY A 822 -37.55 -8.95 15.14
CA GLY A 822 -36.14 -9.12 15.57
C GLY A 822 -36.06 -10.25 16.58
N THR A 823 -35.04 -11.12 16.51
CA THR A 823 -34.74 -12.14 17.50
C THR A 823 -34.48 -11.45 18.84
N PRO A 824 -35.15 -11.84 19.94
CA PRO A 824 -34.94 -11.20 21.26
C PRO A 824 -33.49 -11.30 21.70
N GLU A 825 -32.98 -10.23 22.29
CA GLU A 825 -31.63 -10.18 22.87
C GLU A 825 -31.47 -11.29 23.95
N GLY A 826 -30.34 -12.02 23.91
CA GLY A 826 -30.11 -13.15 24.83
C GLY A 826 -30.66 -14.52 24.31
N THR A 827 -31.08 -14.61 23.04
CA THR A 827 -31.42 -15.87 22.38
C THR A 827 -30.15 -16.67 22.01
N VAL A 828 -30.12 -17.96 22.36
CA VAL A 828 -29.06 -18.90 21.99
C VAL A 828 -29.65 -20.02 21.14
N LEU A 829 -29.15 -20.23 19.93
CA LEU A 829 -29.46 -21.39 19.09
C LEU A 829 -28.25 -22.34 19.08
N CYS A 830 -28.46 -23.57 19.56
CA CYS A 830 -27.48 -24.64 19.45
C CYS A 830 -27.89 -25.62 18.34
N THR A 831 -27.03 -25.78 17.34
CA THR A 831 -27.15 -26.80 16.29
C THR A 831 -25.99 -27.77 16.38
N PHE A 832 -25.98 -28.82 15.57
CA PHE A 832 -24.98 -29.88 15.65
C PHE A 832 -24.16 -30.04 14.36
N THR A 833 -24.19 -29.02 13.51
CA THR A 833 -23.37 -28.95 12.31
C THR A 833 -21.90 -29.17 12.68
N GLY A 834 -21.19 -30.08 11.98
CA GLY A 834 -19.81 -30.44 12.34
C GLY A 834 -19.68 -31.49 13.42
N LYS A 835 -20.79 -32.12 13.85
CA LYS A 835 -20.84 -33.19 14.87
C LYS A 835 -20.37 -32.74 16.25
N THR A 836 -20.59 -31.48 16.58
CA THR A 836 -20.37 -30.86 17.89
C THR A 836 -21.49 -29.87 18.17
N PRO A 837 -21.83 -29.58 19.45
CA PRO A 837 -22.77 -28.50 19.76
C PRO A 837 -22.17 -27.14 19.32
N SER A 838 -22.95 -26.32 18.63
CA SER A 838 -22.54 -24.97 18.25
C SER A 838 -22.50 -23.98 19.42
N SER A 839 -22.92 -24.38 20.61
CA SER A 839 -22.89 -23.60 21.85
C SER A 839 -22.27 -24.42 22.98
N SER A 840 -21.34 -23.83 23.71
CA SER A 840 -20.65 -24.44 24.87
C SER A 840 -21.57 -24.67 26.09
N ILE A 841 -22.81 -24.15 26.09
CA ILE A 841 -23.81 -24.40 27.11
C ILE A 841 -24.22 -25.88 27.12
N PHE A 842 -24.14 -26.56 25.96
CA PHE A 842 -24.62 -27.93 25.79
C PHE A 842 -23.46 -28.93 25.75
N THR A 843 -23.56 -29.98 26.52
CA THR A 843 -22.67 -31.15 26.47
C THR A 843 -23.43 -32.36 25.94
N VAL A 844 -22.94 -32.95 24.84
CA VAL A 844 -23.58 -34.10 24.21
C VAL A 844 -22.77 -35.38 24.52
N THR A 845 -23.42 -36.34 25.12
CA THR A 845 -22.93 -37.71 25.24
C THR A 845 -23.70 -38.59 24.26
N GLY A 846 -23.05 -39.03 23.18
CA GLY A 846 -23.71 -39.89 22.15
C GLY A 846 -23.16 -39.63 20.75
N ASN A 847 -23.86 -40.16 19.76
CA ASN A 847 -23.47 -40.17 18.36
C ASN A 847 -24.24 -39.11 17.54
N TYR A 848 -23.60 -38.55 16.54
CA TYR A 848 -24.25 -37.67 15.54
C TYR A 848 -24.56 -38.42 14.25
N SER A 849 -25.47 -37.86 13.45
CA SER A 849 -25.84 -38.41 12.16
C SER A 849 -26.27 -37.32 11.20
N THR A 850 -25.89 -37.45 9.91
CA THR A 850 -26.32 -36.60 8.78
C THR A 850 -27.33 -37.32 7.88
N SER A 851 -27.82 -38.54 8.25
CA SER A 851 -28.72 -39.38 7.43
C SER A 851 -30.10 -39.60 8.08
N LYS A 852 -30.55 -38.67 8.91
CA LYS A 852 -31.82 -38.79 9.66
C LYS A 852 -32.88 -37.75 9.29
N GLY A 853 -32.80 -37.21 8.10
CA GLY A 853 -33.67 -36.15 7.62
C GLY A 853 -33.07 -34.75 7.85
N THR A 854 -33.90 -33.74 7.77
CA THR A 854 -33.52 -32.33 7.98
C THR A 854 -34.53 -31.67 8.93
N ALA A 855 -34.09 -30.62 9.59
CA ALA A 855 -34.94 -29.73 10.38
C ALA A 855 -34.77 -28.29 9.92
N THR A 856 -35.88 -27.57 9.76
CA THR A 856 -35.89 -26.15 9.44
C THR A 856 -36.02 -25.36 10.74
N ILE A 857 -34.99 -24.56 11.07
CA ILE A 857 -34.94 -23.74 12.29
C ILE A 857 -34.66 -22.28 11.89
N ASP A 858 -35.55 -21.40 12.23
CA ASP A 858 -35.47 -19.96 11.89
C ASP A 858 -35.17 -19.74 10.37
N GLY A 859 -35.79 -20.53 9.51
CA GLY A 859 -35.65 -20.46 8.04
C GLY A 859 -34.39 -21.12 7.47
N ASN A 860 -33.49 -21.67 8.29
CA ASN A 860 -32.28 -22.40 7.87
C ASN A 860 -32.52 -23.93 8.00
N VAL A 861 -32.00 -24.69 7.03
CA VAL A 861 -32.12 -26.15 6.99
C VAL A 861 -30.88 -26.81 7.58
N TYR A 862 -31.07 -27.68 8.56
CA TYR A 862 -29.99 -28.43 9.23
C TYR A 862 -30.20 -29.94 8.97
N ASP A 863 -29.11 -30.61 8.57
CA ASP A 863 -29.08 -32.06 8.23
C ASP A 863 -28.44 -32.92 9.33
N THR A 864 -27.73 -32.29 10.26
CA THR A 864 -26.97 -32.97 11.31
C THR A 864 -27.75 -32.99 12.63
N CYS A 865 -27.92 -34.17 13.22
CA CYS A 865 -28.62 -34.36 14.49
C CYS A 865 -27.80 -35.17 15.49
N VAL A 866 -28.17 -35.06 16.77
CA VAL A 866 -27.77 -35.99 17.83
C VAL A 866 -28.71 -37.18 17.73
N LYS A 867 -28.12 -38.39 17.55
CA LYS A 867 -28.88 -39.64 17.59
C LYS A 867 -29.29 -39.95 19.02
N MET A 868 -30.60 -39.88 19.32
CA MET A 868 -31.11 -40.16 20.67
C MET A 868 -31.21 -41.67 20.89
N GLU A 869 -30.10 -42.29 21.30
CA GLU A 869 -29.98 -43.69 21.70
C GLU A 869 -30.23 -43.83 23.22
N SER A 870 -30.32 -45.06 23.75
CA SER A 870 -30.60 -45.26 25.18
C SER A 870 -29.52 -44.75 26.12
N SER A 871 -28.29 -44.62 25.63
CA SER A 871 -27.15 -44.04 26.34
C SER A 871 -26.87 -42.57 26.00
N THR A 872 -27.66 -41.95 25.10
CA THR A 872 -27.43 -40.57 24.67
C THR A 872 -28.09 -39.57 25.61
N SER A 873 -27.34 -38.51 25.95
CA SER A 873 -27.90 -37.35 26.64
C SER A 873 -27.35 -36.03 26.06
N ILE A 874 -28.15 -34.97 26.20
CA ILE A 874 -27.72 -33.60 26.00
C ILE A 874 -27.94 -32.91 27.34
N ASP A 875 -26.84 -32.50 27.96
CA ASP A 875 -26.83 -31.88 29.29
C ASP A 875 -26.54 -30.39 29.14
N PHE A 876 -27.24 -29.52 29.87
CA PHE A 876 -27.01 -28.06 29.86
C PHE A 876 -27.44 -27.43 31.19
N THR A 877 -26.89 -26.25 31.48
CA THR A 877 -27.25 -25.48 32.72
C THR A 877 -27.72 -24.09 32.33
N LEU A 878 -28.86 -23.69 32.88
CA LEU A 878 -29.45 -22.38 32.70
C LEU A 878 -29.15 -21.51 33.92
N SER A 879 -28.63 -20.29 33.72
CA SER A 879 -28.41 -19.30 34.78
C SER A 879 -29.71 -18.64 35.26
N GLU A 880 -30.71 -18.63 34.42
CA GLU A 880 -32.03 -18.05 34.64
C GLU A 880 -33.10 -18.88 33.90
N SER A 881 -34.37 -18.60 34.16
CA SER A 881 -35.46 -19.28 33.41
C SER A 881 -35.43 -18.91 31.95
N LYS A 882 -35.47 -19.93 31.06
CA LYS A 882 -35.46 -19.74 29.60
C LYS A 882 -36.61 -20.52 28.96
N LYS A 883 -37.15 -19.98 27.88
CA LYS A 883 -38.00 -20.71 26.95
C LYS A 883 -37.10 -21.58 26.08
N VAL A 884 -37.26 -22.89 26.16
CA VAL A 884 -36.42 -23.89 25.48
C VAL A 884 -37.23 -24.55 24.40
N THR A 885 -36.79 -24.41 23.15
CA THR A 885 -37.38 -25.07 21.98
C THR A 885 -36.42 -26.12 21.45
N ILE A 886 -36.89 -27.39 21.33
CA ILE A 886 -36.10 -28.52 20.85
C ILE A 886 -36.64 -28.93 19.49
N TYR A 887 -35.78 -29.01 18.49
CA TYR A 887 -36.15 -29.30 17.09
C TYR A 887 -35.80 -30.72 16.68
N PHE A 888 -36.70 -31.34 15.93
CA PHE A 888 -36.61 -32.68 15.37
C PHE A 888 -36.72 -32.60 13.85
N ALA A 889 -36.58 -33.73 13.13
CA ALA A 889 -36.73 -33.70 11.68
C ALA A 889 -38.10 -33.16 11.28
N ASP A 890 -38.16 -32.39 10.20
CA ASP A 890 -39.41 -31.74 9.70
C ASP A 890 -40.55 -32.74 9.41
N THR A 891 -40.24 -34.02 9.16
CA THR A 891 -41.18 -35.11 8.94
C THR A 891 -41.58 -35.84 10.22
N GLU A 892 -41.07 -35.43 11.38
CA GLU A 892 -41.33 -36.14 12.65
C GLU A 892 -42.05 -35.22 13.65
N THR A 893 -42.85 -35.81 14.51
CA THR A 893 -43.42 -35.11 15.66
C THR A 893 -42.50 -35.22 16.86
N ALA A 894 -42.35 -34.12 17.61
CA ALA A 894 -41.46 -34.01 18.74
C ALA A 894 -41.75 -35.04 19.83
N SER A 895 -40.69 -35.71 20.31
CA SER A 895 -40.76 -36.58 21.50
C SER A 895 -39.40 -36.71 22.16
N ILE A 896 -39.30 -36.28 23.42
CA ILE A 896 -38.07 -36.22 24.21
C ILE A 896 -38.38 -36.42 25.71
N LYS A 897 -37.39 -36.85 26.49
CA LYS A 897 -37.46 -36.73 27.96
C LYS A 897 -36.63 -35.53 28.41
N ILE A 898 -37.24 -34.66 29.15
CA ILE A 898 -36.59 -33.54 29.85
C ILE A 898 -36.59 -33.87 31.35
N ASP A 899 -35.42 -33.97 31.94
CA ASP A 899 -35.22 -34.32 33.38
C ASP A 899 -36.00 -35.59 33.76
N GLY A 900 -35.94 -36.61 32.90
CA GLY A 900 -36.61 -37.88 33.10
C GLY A 900 -38.10 -37.91 32.71
N THR A 901 -38.74 -36.76 32.54
CA THR A 901 -40.17 -36.67 32.19
C THR A 901 -40.37 -36.65 30.70
N LYS A 902 -41.22 -37.57 30.17
CA LYS A 902 -41.54 -37.66 28.73
C LYS A 902 -42.42 -36.51 28.31
N LYS A 903 -41.99 -35.80 27.28
CA LYS A 903 -42.64 -34.67 26.62
C LYS A 903 -42.98 -35.05 25.17
N LYS A 904 -44.10 -34.58 24.66
CA LYS A 904 -44.53 -34.76 23.25
C LYS A 904 -45.09 -33.47 22.70
N GLY A 905 -44.73 -33.14 21.45
CA GLY A 905 -45.32 -32.05 20.68
C GLY A 905 -46.29 -32.57 19.61
N SER A 906 -47.06 -31.71 19.02
CA SER A 906 -47.92 -31.97 17.83
C SER A 906 -47.18 -31.71 16.52
N GLU A 907 -46.02 -31.01 16.59
CA GLU A 907 -45.20 -30.58 15.46
C GLU A 907 -43.78 -31.13 15.57
N SER A 908 -42.89 -30.79 14.64
CA SER A 908 -41.48 -31.17 14.63
C SER A 908 -40.63 -30.43 15.69
N SER A 909 -41.24 -29.62 16.53
CA SER A 909 -40.57 -28.98 17.69
C SER A 909 -41.35 -29.14 18.97
N TYR A 910 -40.66 -29.01 20.11
CA TYR A 910 -41.29 -28.98 21.43
C TYR A 910 -40.71 -27.79 22.22
N THR A 911 -41.60 -26.98 22.77
CA THR A 911 -41.23 -25.77 23.54
C THR A 911 -41.76 -25.85 24.94
N GLU A 912 -40.92 -25.49 25.95
CA GLU A 912 -41.28 -25.40 27.36
C GLU A 912 -40.39 -24.38 28.04
N THR A 913 -40.93 -23.67 29.04
CA THR A 913 -40.10 -22.82 29.90
C THR A 913 -39.45 -23.68 31.00
N LEU A 914 -38.12 -23.69 31.04
CA LEU A 914 -37.34 -24.38 32.07
C LEU A 914 -36.77 -23.33 33.06
N ALA A 915 -36.74 -23.69 34.33
CA ALA A 915 -36.24 -22.85 35.40
C ALA A 915 -34.69 -22.76 35.33
N ALA A 916 -34.08 -21.83 36.08
CA ALA A 916 -32.62 -21.87 36.29
C ALA A 916 -32.20 -23.20 36.93
N GLY A 917 -31.08 -23.77 36.47
CA GLY A 917 -30.59 -25.06 36.99
C GLY A 917 -30.06 -26.00 35.90
N ALA A 918 -29.59 -27.17 36.27
CA ALA A 918 -29.08 -28.21 35.36
C ALA A 918 -30.24 -29.01 34.75
N HIS A 919 -30.21 -29.18 33.46
CA HIS A 919 -31.23 -29.93 32.69
C HIS A 919 -30.59 -31.01 31.83
N LYS A 920 -31.36 -32.07 31.57
CA LYS A 920 -30.90 -33.22 30.80
C LYS A 920 -31.97 -33.70 29.84
N LEU A 921 -31.60 -33.72 28.55
CA LEU A 921 -32.46 -34.36 27.51
C LEU A 921 -32.01 -35.79 27.27
N THR A 922 -32.95 -36.72 27.25
CA THR A 922 -32.71 -38.13 26.98
C THR A 922 -33.80 -38.72 26.05
N LYS A 923 -33.55 -39.89 25.52
CA LYS A 923 -34.41 -40.57 24.60
C LYS A 923 -35.84 -40.83 25.19
N ALA A 924 -36.87 -40.41 24.46
CA ALA A 924 -38.26 -40.82 24.72
C ALA A 924 -38.74 -41.87 23.72
N ASP A 925 -38.67 -41.57 22.45
CA ASP A 925 -38.99 -42.42 21.32
C ASP A 925 -37.86 -42.41 20.27
N SER A 926 -38.00 -43.02 19.10
CA SER A 926 -36.97 -43.05 18.06
C SER A 926 -36.96 -41.71 17.28
N ARG A 927 -36.62 -40.62 17.96
CA ARG A 927 -36.49 -39.26 17.42
C ARG A 927 -35.06 -38.77 17.63
N ASN A 928 -34.62 -37.87 16.76
CA ASN A 928 -33.27 -37.31 16.81
C ASN A 928 -33.34 -35.77 16.94
N VAL A 929 -32.47 -35.19 17.72
CA VAL A 929 -32.44 -33.72 18.02
C VAL A 929 -31.52 -33.01 17.02
N PHE A 930 -32.08 -32.04 16.27
CA PHE A 930 -31.37 -31.26 15.28
C PHE A 930 -30.91 -29.90 15.80
N GLY A 931 -31.61 -29.36 16.76
CA GLY A 931 -31.21 -28.08 17.39
C GLY A 931 -31.99 -27.82 18.69
N ILE A 932 -31.44 -26.88 19.47
CA ILE A 932 -32.05 -26.42 20.73
C ILE A 932 -31.94 -24.91 20.75
N LYS A 933 -33.06 -24.21 20.91
CA LYS A 933 -33.11 -22.75 21.02
C LYS A 933 -33.50 -22.35 22.44
N LEU A 934 -32.71 -21.43 23.01
CA LEU A 934 -32.98 -20.82 24.31
C LEU A 934 -33.37 -19.35 24.05
N GLU A 935 -34.55 -18.95 24.55
CA GLU A 935 -35.05 -17.59 24.44
C GLU A 935 -35.30 -17.03 25.82
N PRO A 936 -35.15 -15.71 26.05
CA PRO A 936 -35.61 -15.09 27.29
C PRO A 936 -37.09 -15.40 27.56
N VAL A 937 -37.48 -15.49 28.82
CA VAL A 937 -38.89 -15.53 29.21
C VAL A 937 -39.35 -14.09 29.35
N GLU A 938 -40.32 -13.64 28.54
CA GLU A 938 -40.93 -12.32 28.60
C GLU A 938 -41.62 -12.05 29.94
#